data_e7bbdaae6fbfefe8814196558ffd5df7
#
_entry.id   e7bbdaae6fbfefe8814196558ffd5df7
#
_cell.length_a   1.000
_cell.length_b   1.000
_cell.length_c   1.000
_cell.angle_alpha   90.00
_cell.angle_beta   90.00
_cell.angle_gamma   90.00
#
_symmetry.space_group_name_H-M   'P 1'
#
loop_
_entity.id
_entity.type
_entity.pdbx_description
1 polymer ?
#
loop_
_entity_poly.entity_id
_entity_poly.type
_entity_poly.pdbx_seq_one_letter_code
_entity_poly.pdbx_strand_id
1 'polypeptide(L)'
;LFLFITSILASAQKQDSLTQLYTNWNPKKIKAFTFERDTVVIDSLIPVSGTLVLYKNGKIIGADCYTLDGNSIIFSKDCFSPGDSILLSYRTLGLDLKTPKFNKNRRLIGEETNLGEDFVIGQGYTYNPFAQNQDFNDFKGLDYSGSFSRGISVGNRQDLILNSGFNLQVGGKIGDVEVSGAISDNNIPLQPEGNTQQLQDFDRIFLQFKLRKSFLTAGDYDLKKPEGSYFLNYYRRLQGAQVGTAFKVGAGEMSTDASFAISRGTFTRNIFDGQEGNQGPYRLKGANGETFIIVIAGTEKVFMDAELLKRGADFDYVIDYNLGEIIFTNKRLITKDKRIQVEFSYSDLDYLRTINTFNIGFKEGRQTYRINWYSEQDAKNQPATQFELTDSARAVLRRVGNDIDNAVIWGASLPDENNLVSGLVKYIMVDTLVNGIPYDSVFVYSALSDTTLYTVRFSQIASGGNYIKLNNAVNGTVFAWISPDSITGMPRGTHEPLILLATPKKRQMLNVGADYKLGKNGLIQADVAISNKDQNTFSRVGNDENQGIAARLSLQQRIKLREHIVSVDSQKTQKTITNLLIGGHYEFVQDRFETVEPYRPREFQRDWTITSAQKTNEHLFSAKLGLENNRWGTMAYEFGGLLKDSLYSGLRHAFSADVRSHGFAFNALASYLSSASPEKSSQFLRPRFDLSYSIKELSKLKLGFYFEQEQNKIKTIGLDTLNPASFYFNVFKVYAELPAKEGLMLKASALRRYDYFIKAQDFAKLTLADEVNFGGEWKSSKNSQLVWNLNYRNLQISDTSKTSLDPKETYLGRLEYNLNIRKGLLRLNTIYELG
;
A
#
# COMPACT_ATOMS: atom_id res chain seq x y z
N LEU A 1 -18.95 -11.34 25.43
CA LEU A 1 -18.66 -11.50 23.98
C LEU A 1 -17.77 -12.74 23.73
N PHE A 2 -16.75 -12.94 24.57
CA PHE A 2 -15.88 -14.12 24.49
C PHE A 2 -16.60 -15.45 24.79
N LEU A 3 -17.57 -15.44 25.65
CA LEU A 3 -18.41 -16.61 25.98
C LEU A 3 -19.43 -16.97 24.89
N PHE A 4 -19.81 -16.01 24.05
CA PHE A 4 -20.72 -16.27 22.91
C PHE A 4 -19.99 -16.87 21.71
N ILE A 5 -18.72 -16.53 21.51
CA ILE A 5 -17.88 -17.10 20.43
C ILE A 5 -17.47 -18.54 20.77
N THR A 6 -17.25 -18.85 22.05
CA THR A 6 -16.91 -20.23 22.45
C THR A 6 -18.10 -21.19 22.39
N SER A 7 -19.34 -20.70 22.51
CA SER A 7 -20.53 -21.57 22.35
C SER A 7 -20.83 -21.89 20.87
N ILE A 8 -20.45 -21.03 19.94
CA ILE A 8 -20.57 -21.29 18.48
C ILE A 8 -19.48 -22.26 18.01
N LEU A 9 -18.28 -22.21 18.58
CA LEU A 9 -17.19 -23.13 18.25
C LEU A 9 -17.38 -24.52 18.88
N ALA A 10 -18.09 -24.65 20.01
CA ALA A 10 -18.37 -25.94 20.63
C ALA A 10 -19.47 -26.74 19.93
N SER A 11 -20.30 -26.09 19.09
CA SER A 11 -21.32 -26.79 18.28
C SER A 11 -20.78 -27.34 16.95
N ALA A 12 -19.56 -27.00 16.56
CA ALA A 12 -18.96 -27.40 15.28
C ALA A 12 -18.08 -28.67 15.37
N GLN A 13 -17.96 -29.32 16.56
CA GLN A 13 -17.29 -30.62 16.73
C GLN A 13 -18.31 -31.74 16.99
N LYS A 14 -19.12 -32.06 15.98
CA LYS A 14 -19.64 -33.38 15.80
C LYS A 14 -18.95 -34.05 14.62
N GLN A 15 -17.93 -34.77 14.96
CA GLN A 15 -17.14 -35.63 14.10
C GLN A 15 -17.97 -36.84 13.66
N ASP A 16 -18.90 -36.68 12.68
CA ASP A 16 -19.67 -37.77 12.09
C ASP A 16 -20.09 -37.57 10.63
N SER A 17 -19.59 -36.53 9.95
CA SER A 17 -20.09 -36.18 8.61
C SER A 17 -19.31 -36.78 7.43
N LEU A 18 -18.08 -37.23 7.63
CA LEU A 18 -17.27 -37.78 6.52
C LEU A 18 -17.63 -39.24 6.20
N THR A 19 -18.01 -40.07 7.19
CA THR A 19 -18.41 -41.45 6.97
C THR A 19 -19.81 -41.54 6.34
N GLN A 20 -20.72 -40.62 6.67
CA GLN A 20 -22.04 -40.55 6.04
C GLN A 20 -22.00 -39.99 4.60
N LEU A 21 -21.09 -39.12 4.26
CA LEU A 21 -20.89 -38.65 2.88
C LEU A 21 -20.36 -39.78 1.98
N TYR A 22 -19.47 -40.64 2.47
CA TYR A 22 -18.96 -41.79 1.70
C TYR A 22 -20.00 -42.90 1.51
N THR A 23 -20.93 -43.13 2.44
CA THR A 23 -22.00 -44.10 2.31
C THR A 23 -23.11 -43.65 1.35
N ASN A 24 -23.35 -42.35 1.24
CA ASN A 24 -24.32 -41.82 0.27
C ASN A 24 -23.81 -41.82 -1.19
N TRP A 25 -22.55 -42.05 -1.43
CA TRP A 25 -21.94 -42.17 -2.75
C TRP A 25 -21.76 -43.62 -3.19
N ASN A 26 -22.25 -44.62 -2.41
CA ASN A 26 -22.29 -46.00 -2.87
C ASN A 26 -23.62 -46.28 -3.57
N PRO A 27 -23.67 -46.21 -4.91
CA PRO A 27 -24.93 -46.22 -5.65
C PRO A 27 -25.57 -47.61 -5.74
N LYS A 28 -25.06 -48.61 -5.03
CA LYS A 28 -25.61 -49.96 -5.07
C LYS A 28 -26.73 -50.08 -4.04
N LYS A 29 -27.95 -50.26 -4.51
CA LYS A 29 -29.15 -50.48 -3.69
C LYS A 29 -29.73 -51.86 -3.93
N ILE A 30 -30.40 -52.41 -2.92
CA ILE A 30 -31.11 -53.67 -3.02
C ILE A 30 -32.53 -53.46 -2.52
N LYS A 31 -33.52 -53.90 -3.34
CA LYS A 31 -34.93 -53.84 -3.02
C LYS A 31 -35.55 -55.20 -3.20
N ALA A 32 -36.25 -55.71 -2.21
CA ALA A 32 -36.97 -56.98 -2.22
C ALA A 32 -38.48 -56.70 -2.11
N PHE A 33 -39.28 -57.37 -2.89
CA PHE A 33 -40.78 -57.34 -2.83
C PHE A 33 -41.35 -58.55 -3.51
N THR A 34 -42.64 -58.84 -3.26
CA THR A 34 -43.42 -59.87 -3.96
C THR A 34 -44.06 -59.28 -5.20
N PHE A 35 -44.12 -60.04 -6.27
CA PHE A 35 -44.72 -59.62 -7.53
C PHE A 35 -46.25 -59.58 -7.39
N GLU A 36 -46.81 -58.36 -7.50
CA GLU A 36 -48.29 -58.10 -7.43
C GLU A 36 -48.80 -57.27 -8.59
N ARG A 37 -47.95 -56.52 -9.22
CA ARG A 37 -48.27 -55.56 -10.28
C ARG A 37 -47.23 -55.58 -11.39
N ASP A 38 -47.66 -55.39 -12.62
CA ASP A 38 -46.78 -55.34 -13.80
C ASP A 38 -45.80 -54.17 -13.82
N THR A 39 -46.07 -53.08 -13.09
CA THR A 39 -45.21 -51.90 -13.02
C THR A 39 -44.98 -51.52 -11.60
N VAL A 40 -43.70 -51.38 -11.23
CA VAL A 40 -43.27 -51.06 -9.85
C VAL A 40 -42.25 -49.93 -9.91
N VAL A 41 -42.45 -48.88 -9.10
CA VAL A 41 -41.45 -47.83 -8.90
C VAL A 41 -40.31 -48.37 -8.03
N ILE A 42 -39.10 -48.35 -8.59
CA ILE A 42 -37.93 -48.94 -7.94
C ILE A 42 -37.39 -47.98 -6.90
N ASP A 43 -37.21 -46.73 -7.27
CA ASP A 43 -36.55 -45.68 -6.44
C ASP A 43 -37.11 -44.28 -6.79
N SER A 44 -36.81 -43.30 -5.93
CA SER A 44 -37.04 -41.88 -6.24
C SER A 44 -36.05 -41.33 -7.28
N LEU A 45 -34.88 -41.99 -7.43
CA LEU A 45 -33.83 -41.67 -8.39
C LEU A 45 -33.84 -42.68 -9.56
N ILE A 46 -33.34 -42.26 -10.70
CA ILE A 46 -33.26 -43.11 -11.90
C ILE A 46 -32.15 -44.15 -11.72
N PRO A 47 -32.42 -45.41 -11.85
CA PRO A 47 -31.41 -46.49 -11.86
C PRO A 47 -30.49 -46.32 -13.10
N VAL A 48 -29.20 -46.59 -12.93
CA VAL A 48 -28.21 -46.58 -14.00
C VAL A 48 -28.45 -47.78 -14.93
N SER A 49 -28.72 -47.54 -16.18
CA SER A 49 -28.89 -48.57 -17.20
C SER A 49 -27.72 -49.56 -17.21
N GLY A 50 -28.01 -50.87 -17.31
CA GLY A 50 -27.00 -51.93 -17.30
C GLY A 50 -26.47 -52.31 -15.91
N THR A 51 -26.87 -51.65 -14.81
CA THR A 51 -26.49 -52.02 -13.45
C THR A 51 -27.58 -52.78 -12.71
N LEU A 52 -28.77 -52.89 -13.28
CA LEU A 52 -29.91 -53.56 -12.70
C LEU A 52 -29.77 -55.06 -12.93
N VAL A 53 -29.78 -55.81 -11.82
CA VAL A 53 -29.80 -57.27 -11.76
C VAL A 53 -31.05 -57.66 -11.03
N LEU A 54 -31.88 -58.51 -11.66
CA LEU A 54 -33.14 -58.99 -11.12
C LEU A 54 -32.99 -60.47 -10.78
N TYR A 55 -33.44 -60.80 -9.59
CA TYR A 55 -33.59 -62.20 -9.15
C TYR A 55 -35.07 -62.52 -8.92
N LYS A 56 -35.55 -63.61 -9.46
CA LYS A 56 -36.84 -64.19 -9.20
C LYS A 56 -36.66 -65.48 -8.42
N ASN A 57 -37.26 -65.61 -7.24
CA ASN A 57 -37.15 -66.77 -6.39
C ASN A 57 -35.67 -67.30 -6.21
N GLY A 58 -34.73 -66.37 -6.14
CA GLY A 58 -33.28 -66.64 -5.97
C GLY A 58 -32.50 -66.93 -7.28
N LYS A 59 -33.14 -66.95 -8.46
CA LYS A 59 -32.46 -67.15 -9.74
C LYS A 59 -32.44 -65.84 -10.54
N ILE A 60 -31.31 -65.57 -11.23
CA ILE A 60 -31.16 -64.38 -12.10
C ILE A 60 -32.05 -64.53 -13.32
N ILE A 61 -32.80 -63.49 -13.65
CA ILE A 61 -33.66 -63.36 -14.82
C ILE A 61 -33.00 -62.49 -15.87
N GLY A 62 -33.09 -62.89 -17.14
CA GLY A 62 -32.57 -62.16 -18.28
C GLY A 62 -33.33 -60.85 -18.53
N ALA A 63 -32.69 -59.93 -19.25
CA ALA A 63 -33.23 -58.60 -19.55
C ALA A 63 -34.47 -58.62 -20.46
N ASP A 64 -34.79 -59.76 -21.04
CA ASP A 64 -35.96 -59.93 -21.94
C ASP A 64 -37.28 -59.97 -21.17
N CYS A 65 -37.27 -60.21 -19.87
CA CYS A 65 -38.44 -60.36 -19.02
C CYS A 65 -38.88 -59.02 -18.35
N TYR A 66 -38.15 -57.96 -18.52
CA TYR A 66 -38.50 -56.64 -17.95
C TYR A 66 -37.93 -55.49 -18.73
N THR A 67 -38.59 -54.34 -18.64
CA THR A 67 -38.12 -53.07 -19.23
C THR A 67 -38.03 -52.02 -18.16
N LEU A 68 -36.95 -51.21 -18.20
CA LEU A 68 -36.77 -50.08 -17.29
C LEU A 68 -37.30 -48.81 -17.97
N ASP A 69 -38.27 -48.18 -17.35
CA ASP A 69 -38.78 -46.88 -17.76
C ASP A 69 -38.60 -45.81 -16.68
N GLY A 70 -37.56 -44.96 -16.86
CA GLY A 70 -37.16 -43.98 -15.88
C GLY A 70 -36.79 -44.58 -14.51
N ASN A 71 -37.59 -44.36 -13.48
CA ASN A 71 -37.44 -44.93 -12.16
C ASN A 71 -38.36 -46.11 -11.84
N SER A 72 -39.05 -46.62 -12.86
CA SER A 72 -39.99 -47.74 -12.75
C SER A 72 -39.52 -48.94 -13.58
N ILE A 73 -39.85 -50.13 -13.15
CA ILE A 73 -39.63 -51.36 -13.88
C ILE A 73 -41.01 -51.92 -14.34
N ILE A 74 -41.09 -52.31 -15.60
CA ILE A 74 -42.25 -52.93 -16.21
C ILE A 74 -41.89 -54.39 -16.44
N PHE A 75 -42.65 -55.31 -15.84
CA PHE A 75 -42.45 -56.74 -15.93
C PHE A 75 -43.28 -57.34 -17.10
N SER A 76 -42.70 -58.30 -17.83
CA SER A 76 -43.42 -59.05 -18.84
C SER A 76 -44.31 -60.11 -18.18
N LYS A 77 -45.57 -60.16 -18.59
CA LYS A 77 -46.58 -61.08 -18.04
C LYS A 77 -46.24 -62.56 -18.22
N ASP A 78 -45.44 -62.89 -19.20
CA ASP A 78 -45.02 -64.24 -19.48
C ASP A 78 -43.91 -64.77 -18.60
N CYS A 79 -43.26 -63.89 -17.87
CA CYS A 79 -42.08 -64.26 -17.05
C CYS A 79 -42.37 -64.31 -15.53
N PHE A 80 -43.51 -63.71 -15.07
CA PHE A 80 -43.75 -63.52 -13.62
C PHE A 80 -45.20 -63.94 -13.28
N SER A 81 -45.38 -64.62 -12.11
CA SER A 81 -46.65 -65.00 -11.55
C SER A 81 -46.86 -64.27 -10.22
N PRO A 82 -48.18 -63.96 -9.89
CA PRO A 82 -48.48 -63.39 -8.56
C PRO A 82 -47.92 -64.24 -7.42
N GLY A 83 -47.18 -63.61 -6.47
CA GLY A 83 -46.53 -64.28 -5.34
C GLY A 83 -45.04 -64.59 -5.56
N ASP A 84 -44.46 -64.33 -6.76
CA ASP A 84 -43.01 -64.53 -6.95
C ASP A 84 -42.21 -63.54 -6.09
N SER A 85 -41.17 -64.03 -5.45
CA SER A 85 -40.23 -63.21 -4.68
C SER A 85 -39.23 -62.56 -5.65
N ILE A 86 -39.20 -61.21 -5.66
CA ILE A 86 -38.33 -60.41 -6.53
C ILE A 86 -37.30 -59.71 -5.67
N LEU A 87 -36.03 -59.83 -6.07
CA LEU A 87 -34.91 -59.07 -5.46
C LEU A 87 -34.22 -58.28 -6.59
N LEU A 88 -34.22 -56.95 -6.47
CA LEU A 88 -33.52 -56.03 -7.39
C LEU A 88 -32.23 -55.57 -6.76
N SER A 89 -31.15 -55.62 -7.51
CA SER A 89 -29.87 -54.96 -7.17
C SER A 89 -29.56 -54.00 -8.29
N TYR A 90 -29.39 -52.71 -7.97
CA TYR A 90 -29.16 -51.66 -8.93
C TYR A 90 -28.31 -50.51 -8.36
N ARG A 91 -27.85 -49.63 -9.20
CA ARG A 91 -27.17 -48.40 -8.81
C ARG A 91 -27.99 -47.20 -9.27
N THR A 92 -27.96 -46.11 -8.52
CA THR A 92 -28.65 -44.86 -8.90
C THR A 92 -27.64 -43.73 -9.06
N LEU A 93 -27.93 -42.77 -9.95
CA LEU A 93 -27.23 -41.51 -9.95
C LEU A 93 -27.72 -40.68 -8.76
N GLY A 94 -26.79 -40.01 -8.04
CA GLY A 94 -27.10 -39.17 -6.88
C GLY A 94 -27.81 -37.87 -7.24
N LEU A 95 -28.33 -37.75 -8.48
CA LEU A 95 -29.00 -36.58 -9.01
C LEU A 95 -30.41 -36.94 -9.47
N ASP A 96 -31.39 -36.16 -9.09
CA ASP A 96 -32.74 -36.25 -9.63
C ASP A 96 -32.81 -35.65 -11.04
N LEU A 97 -32.75 -36.53 -12.04
CA LEU A 97 -32.84 -36.13 -13.49
C LEU A 97 -34.26 -36.11 -14.01
N LYS A 98 -35.26 -36.60 -13.24
CA LYS A 98 -36.66 -36.62 -13.67
C LYS A 98 -37.35 -35.30 -13.49
N THR A 99 -37.00 -34.52 -12.50
CA THR A 99 -37.61 -33.21 -12.25
C THR A 99 -36.94 -32.15 -13.12
N PRO A 100 -37.71 -31.45 -14.00
CA PRO A 100 -37.13 -30.33 -14.76
C PRO A 100 -36.54 -29.29 -13.84
N LYS A 101 -35.25 -28.96 -14.02
CA LYS A 101 -34.55 -27.92 -13.25
C LYS A 101 -34.57 -26.63 -14.08
N PHE A 102 -35.19 -25.59 -13.54
CA PHE A 102 -35.25 -24.29 -14.18
C PHE A 102 -34.29 -23.31 -13.48
N ASN A 103 -33.51 -22.57 -14.25
CA ASN A 103 -32.65 -21.50 -13.75
C ASN A 103 -33.41 -20.33 -13.13
N LYS A 104 -34.72 -20.22 -13.40
CA LYS A 104 -35.60 -19.18 -12.87
C LYS A 104 -36.91 -19.81 -12.41
N ASN A 105 -37.35 -19.48 -11.22
CA ASN A 105 -38.61 -19.95 -10.68
C ASN A 105 -39.77 -19.16 -11.32
N ARG A 106 -40.56 -19.82 -12.18
CA ARG A 106 -41.72 -19.22 -12.89
C ARG A 106 -42.80 -18.69 -11.94
N ARG A 107 -42.87 -19.20 -10.70
CA ARG A 107 -43.85 -18.76 -9.70
C ARG A 107 -43.51 -17.41 -9.07
N LEU A 108 -42.29 -16.88 -9.29
CA LEU A 108 -41.90 -15.55 -8.88
C LEU A 108 -42.24 -14.44 -9.88
N ILE A 109 -42.75 -14.81 -11.06
CA ILE A 109 -43.32 -13.87 -12.04
C ILE A 109 -44.81 -13.85 -11.73
N GLY A 110 -45.25 -12.85 -10.94
CA GLY A 110 -46.68 -12.68 -10.69
C GLY A 110 -47.46 -12.52 -11.97
N GLU A 111 -48.71 -13.11 -12.02
CA GLU A 111 -49.61 -13.06 -13.17
C GLU A 111 -50.15 -11.66 -13.50
N GLU A 112 -49.80 -10.64 -12.74
CA GLU A 112 -50.22 -9.26 -12.92
C GLU A 112 -49.04 -8.29 -13.10
N THR A 113 -48.24 -8.47 -14.12
CA THR A 113 -47.47 -7.34 -14.64
C THR A 113 -48.03 -6.98 -16.02
N ASN A 114 -49.04 -6.14 -16.02
CA ASN A 114 -49.34 -5.30 -17.15
C ASN A 114 -48.07 -4.50 -17.46
N LEU A 115 -47.45 -4.80 -18.59
CA LEU A 115 -46.34 -4.06 -19.18
C LEU A 115 -46.83 -2.69 -19.66
N GLY A 116 -47.12 -1.78 -18.77
CA GLY A 116 -47.47 -0.37 -19.02
C GLY A 116 -46.40 0.52 -18.37
N GLU A 117 -45.57 1.09 -19.21
CA GLU A 117 -44.95 2.41 -19.21
C GLU A 117 -44.00 2.87 -18.05
N ASP A 118 -43.69 2.09 -17.03
CA ASP A 118 -42.66 2.52 -16.05
C ASP A 118 -41.60 1.43 -15.78
N PHE A 119 -40.83 1.11 -16.81
CA PHE A 119 -39.64 0.27 -16.65
C PHE A 119 -38.46 1.15 -16.17
N VAL A 120 -38.36 1.37 -14.87
CA VAL A 120 -37.16 1.98 -14.27
C VAL A 120 -36.00 0.99 -14.37
N ILE A 121 -35.15 1.19 -15.36
CA ILE A 121 -33.85 0.49 -15.50
C ILE A 121 -32.95 0.98 -14.37
N GLY A 122 -32.87 0.22 -13.25
CA GLY A 122 -32.03 0.63 -12.14
C GLY A 122 -31.91 -0.34 -10.96
N GLN A 123 -32.76 -1.35 -10.87
CA GLN A 123 -32.59 -2.37 -9.82
C GLN A 123 -32.02 -3.65 -10.42
N GLY A 124 -30.72 -3.85 -10.25
CA GLY A 124 -30.09 -5.13 -10.51
C GLY A 124 -30.77 -6.22 -9.66
N TYR A 125 -31.30 -7.24 -10.31
CA TYR A 125 -31.78 -8.43 -9.61
C TYR A 125 -30.60 -9.11 -8.94
N THR A 126 -30.47 -8.96 -7.64
CA THR A 126 -29.55 -9.76 -6.81
C THR A 126 -30.14 -11.16 -6.67
N TYR A 127 -29.53 -12.15 -7.32
CA TYR A 127 -29.83 -13.54 -7.08
C TYR A 127 -29.30 -13.92 -5.68
N ASN A 128 -30.20 -14.18 -4.73
CA ASN A 128 -29.82 -14.72 -3.44
C ASN A 128 -30.02 -16.25 -3.47
N PRO A 129 -28.94 -17.06 -3.56
CA PRO A 129 -29.07 -18.51 -3.59
C PRO A 129 -29.59 -19.09 -2.26
N PHE A 130 -29.71 -18.30 -1.21
CA PHE A 130 -30.17 -18.68 0.12
C PHE A 130 -31.63 -18.27 0.41
N ALA A 131 -32.35 -17.67 -0.55
CA ALA A 131 -33.73 -17.19 -0.35
C ALA A 131 -34.79 -18.32 -0.14
N GLN A 132 -34.40 -19.59 -0.19
CA GLN A 132 -35.31 -20.72 0.01
C GLN A 132 -35.35 -21.31 1.43
N ASN A 133 -34.53 -20.83 2.34
CA ASN A 133 -34.63 -21.18 3.76
C ASN A 133 -35.25 -20.01 4.55
N GLN A 134 -36.57 -19.94 4.55
CA GLN A 134 -37.34 -19.32 5.62
C GLN A 134 -36.99 -20.09 6.90
N ASP A 135 -36.28 -19.46 7.79
CA ASP A 135 -36.03 -19.80 9.20
C ASP A 135 -34.57 -19.66 9.63
N PHE A 136 -33.83 -18.68 9.11
CA PHE A 136 -32.69 -18.17 9.85
C PHE A 136 -32.91 -16.67 10.08
N ASN A 137 -33.44 -16.35 11.28
CA ASN A 137 -33.55 -15.03 11.91
C ASN A 137 -33.65 -13.87 10.91
N ASP A 138 -34.88 -13.52 10.62
CA ASP A 138 -35.26 -12.28 9.95
C ASP A 138 -34.79 -11.09 10.81
N PHE A 139 -33.53 -10.74 10.73
CA PHE A 139 -33.00 -9.49 11.28
C PHE A 139 -33.55 -8.37 10.43
N LYS A 140 -34.81 -7.98 10.71
CA LYS A 140 -35.46 -6.87 10.03
C LYS A 140 -34.53 -5.68 10.00
N GLY A 141 -34.01 -5.34 8.81
CA GLY A 141 -33.19 -4.17 8.59
C GLY A 141 -31.70 -4.42 8.29
N LEU A 142 -31.26 -5.71 8.16
CA LEU A 142 -29.91 -6.01 7.66
C LEU A 142 -29.99 -6.65 6.28
N ASP A 143 -29.29 -6.03 5.33
CA ASP A 143 -29.00 -6.59 4.02
C ASP A 143 -27.65 -7.30 4.06
N TYR A 144 -27.57 -8.49 3.52
CA TYR A 144 -26.32 -9.20 3.36
C TYR A 144 -26.17 -9.74 1.95
N SER A 145 -24.98 -9.67 1.42
CA SER A 145 -24.61 -10.26 0.15
C SER A 145 -23.27 -10.96 0.29
N GLY A 146 -23.14 -12.11 -0.33
CA GLY A 146 -21.88 -12.84 -0.25
C GLY A 146 -21.73 -13.85 -1.37
N SER A 147 -20.49 -14.24 -1.59
CA SER A 147 -20.13 -15.29 -2.52
C SER A 147 -19.11 -16.21 -1.88
N PHE A 148 -19.30 -17.50 -2.13
CA PHE A 148 -18.32 -18.53 -1.81
C PHE A 148 -17.90 -19.16 -3.13
N SER A 149 -16.61 -19.14 -3.43
CA SER A 149 -16.05 -19.78 -4.61
C SER A 149 -15.06 -20.86 -4.22
N ARG A 150 -15.10 -21.98 -4.92
CA ARG A 150 -14.11 -23.05 -4.82
C ARG A 150 -13.66 -23.42 -6.22
N GLY A 151 -12.39 -23.13 -6.52
CA GLY A 151 -11.78 -23.38 -7.82
C GLY A 151 -10.73 -24.48 -7.72
N ILE A 152 -10.61 -25.26 -8.78
CA ILE A 152 -9.53 -26.23 -8.96
C ILE A 152 -8.72 -25.77 -10.15
N SER A 153 -7.44 -25.53 -9.94
CA SER A 153 -6.50 -25.19 -11.01
C SER A 153 -5.58 -26.37 -11.29
N VAL A 154 -5.44 -26.74 -12.56
CA VAL A 154 -4.56 -27.79 -13.03
C VAL A 154 -3.82 -27.27 -14.25
N GLY A 155 -2.51 -27.44 -14.34
CA GLY A 155 -1.70 -26.99 -15.47
C GLY A 155 -0.53 -27.91 -15.77
N ASN A 156 0.09 -27.76 -16.93
CA ASN A 156 1.20 -28.60 -17.41
C ASN A 156 2.48 -28.48 -16.56
N ARG A 157 2.58 -27.45 -15.71
CA ARG A 157 3.72 -27.18 -14.80
C ARG A 157 3.26 -26.85 -13.39
N GLN A 158 2.00 -27.17 -13.06
CA GLN A 158 1.40 -26.83 -11.79
C GLN A 158 0.62 -28.05 -11.26
N ASP A 159 0.88 -28.41 -10.03
CA ASP A 159 0.11 -29.43 -9.32
C ASP A 159 -1.34 -28.97 -9.08
N LEU A 160 -2.21 -29.91 -8.71
CA LEU A 160 -3.61 -29.62 -8.40
C LEU A 160 -3.68 -28.64 -7.22
N ILE A 161 -4.12 -27.42 -7.49
CA ILE A 161 -4.33 -26.38 -6.46
C ILE A 161 -5.82 -26.17 -6.24
N LEU A 162 -6.24 -26.21 -5.00
CA LEU A 162 -7.59 -25.93 -4.55
C LEU A 162 -7.64 -24.47 -4.06
N ASN A 163 -8.31 -23.60 -4.79
CA ASN A 163 -8.52 -22.22 -4.39
C ASN A 163 -9.90 -22.06 -3.78
N SER A 164 -10.00 -21.47 -2.60
CA SER A 164 -11.28 -21.09 -1.99
C SER A 164 -11.30 -19.59 -1.73
N GLY A 165 -12.41 -18.95 -2.08
CA GLY A 165 -12.64 -17.54 -1.77
C GLY A 165 -14.00 -17.39 -1.08
N PHE A 166 -14.05 -16.63 0.00
CA PHE A 166 -15.26 -16.27 0.71
C PHE A 166 -15.34 -14.75 0.79
N ASN A 167 -16.48 -14.19 0.37
CA ASN A 167 -16.75 -12.78 0.48
C ASN A 167 -18.15 -12.59 1.06
N LEU A 168 -18.26 -11.87 2.16
CA LEU A 168 -19.51 -11.52 2.81
C LEU A 168 -19.52 -10.03 3.11
N GLN A 169 -20.55 -9.35 2.64
CA GLN A 169 -20.83 -7.95 2.99
C GLN A 169 -22.14 -7.90 3.79
N VAL A 170 -22.13 -7.14 4.84
CA VAL A 170 -23.31 -6.91 5.70
C VAL A 170 -23.49 -5.41 5.82
N GLY A 171 -24.71 -4.94 5.60
CA GLY A 171 -25.08 -3.53 5.77
C GLY A 171 -26.52 -3.38 6.16
N GLY A 172 -26.84 -2.31 6.92
CA GLY A 172 -28.23 -2.05 7.29
C GLY A 172 -28.38 -1.38 8.63
N LYS A 173 -29.60 -1.43 9.19
CA LYS A 173 -29.92 -0.83 10.49
C LYS A 173 -30.69 -1.80 11.37
N ILE A 174 -30.22 -1.94 12.61
CA ILE A 174 -30.93 -2.64 13.67
C ILE A 174 -31.41 -1.59 14.68
N GLY A 175 -32.69 -1.22 14.63
CA GLY A 175 -33.17 -0.07 15.36
C GLY A 175 -32.47 1.22 14.93
N ASP A 176 -31.84 1.93 15.87
CA ASP A 176 -31.08 3.16 15.61
C ASP A 176 -29.60 2.90 15.25
N VAL A 177 -29.13 1.65 15.31
CA VAL A 177 -27.75 1.28 15.06
C VAL A 177 -27.57 0.92 13.59
N GLU A 178 -26.71 1.65 12.90
CA GLU A 178 -26.22 1.30 11.55
C GLU A 178 -25.09 0.28 11.68
N VAL A 179 -25.23 -0.85 11.01
CA VAL A 179 -24.24 -1.92 10.96
C VAL A 179 -23.66 -1.98 9.57
N SER A 180 -22.36 -2.03 9.46
CA SER A 180 -21.66 -2.31 8.19
C SER A 180 -20.47 -3.22 8.44
N GLY A 181 -20.25 -4.18 7.55
CA GLY A 181 -19.14 -5.12 7.67
C GLY A 181 -18.81 -5.75 6.35
N ALA A 182 -17.57 -6.14 6.23
CA ALA A 182 -17.09 -6.95 5.13
C ALA A 182 -16.15 -8.03 5.70
N ILE A 183 -16.29 -9.24 5.21
CA ILE A 183 -15.39 -10.35 5.48
C ILE A 183 -15.00 -10.89 4.12
N SER A 184 -13.74 -10.75 3.77
CA SER A 184 -13.17 -11.32 2.55
C SER A 184 -12.03 -12.23 2.95
N ASP A 185 -12.16 -13.52 2.66
CA ASP A 185 -11.10 -14.51 2.79
C ASP A 185 -10.76 -15.00 1.37
N ASN A 186 -9.93 -14.26 0.71
CA ASN A 186 -9.26 -14.73 -0.49
C ASN A 186 -7.93 -15.33 -0.04
N ASN A 187 -7.83 -16.65 -0.01
CA ASN A 187 -6.54 -17.31 0.04
C ASN A 187 -5.77 -16.87 -1.19
N ILE A 188 -4.97 -15.80 -1.01
CA ILE A 188 -3.96 -15.43 -2.00
C ILE A 188 -2.95 -16.56 -1.93
N PRO A 189 -2.86 -17.46 -2.93
CA PRO A 189 -1.78 -18.42 -2.94
C PRO A 189 -0.50 -17.62 -2.93
N LEU A 190 0.43 -17.95 -2.04
CA LEU A 190 1.82 -17.47 -2.07
C LEU A 190 2.47 -18.01 -3.35
N GLN A 191 2.03 -17.55 -4.49
CA GLN A 191 2.62 -17.87 -5.79
C GLN A 191 3.40 -16.65 -6.27
N PRO A 192 4.52 -16.86 -7.00
CA PRO A 192 5.39 -15.80 -7.48
C PRO A 192 4.71 -14.78 -8.43
N GLU A 193 3.47 -15.01 -8.81
CA GLU A 193 2.69 -14.18 -9.73
C GLU A 193 1.67 -13.25 -9.04
N GLY A 194 1.85 -12.95 -7.75
CA GLY A 194 1.01 -11.99 -7.00
C GLY A 194 1.11 -10.58 -7.55
N ASN A 195 0.53 -10.35 -8.71
CA ASN A 195 0.45 -9.05 -9.35
C ASN A 195 -0.77 -8.28 -8.83
N THR A 196 -0.60 -6.99 -8.52
CA THR A 196 -1.67 -6.09 -8.05
C THR A 196 -2.83 -5.90 -9.02
N GLN A 197 -2.79 -6.48 -10.21
CA GLN A 197 -3.91 -6.48 -11.15
C GLN A 197 -5.20 -7.08 -10.56
N GLN A 198 -5.12 -7.89 -9.50
CA GLN A 198 -6.26 -8.57 -8.89
C GLN A 198 -6.56 -8.18 -7.44
N LEU A 199 -5.71 -7.38 -6.79
CA LEU A 199 -6.02 -6.84 -5.46
C LEU A 199 -7.06 -5.73 -5.59
N GLN A 200 -8.31 -6.12 -5.55
CA GLN A 200 -9.41 -5.19 -5.31
C GLN A 200 -9.36 -4.72 -3.85
N ASP A 201 -9.85 -3.53 -3.57
CA ASP A 201 -9.85 -2.88 -2.23
C ASP A 201 -10.60 -3.66 -1.12
N PHE A 202 -10.92 -4.94 -1.33
CA PHE A 202 -11.85 -5.72 -0.53
C PHE A 202 -11.22 -6.69 0.48
N ASP A 203 -9.90 -6.74 0.59
CA ASP A 203 -9.24 -7.61 1.60
C ASP A 203 -9.32 -6.96 3.00
N ARG A 204 -10.53 -6.68 3.45
CA ARG A 204 -10.78 -6.14 4.78
C ARG A 204 -11.75 -7.01 5.54
N ILE A 205 -11.35 -7.42 6.72
CA ILE A 205 -12.24 -8.08 7.67
C ILE A 205 -12.57 -7.08 8.77
N PHE A 206 -13.74 -6.47 8.69
CA PHE A 206 -14.17 -5.52 9.72
C PHE A 206 -15.67 -5.60 9.97
N LEU A 207 -16.04 -5.16 11.15
CA LEU A 207 -17.41 -4.93 11.57
C LEU A 207 -17.50 -3.57 12.25
N GLN A 208 -18.38 -2.71 11.76
CA GLN A 208 -18.58 -1.37 12.28
C GLN A 208 -20.03 -1.17 12.71
N PHE A 209 -20.20 -0.63 13.90
CA PHE A 209 -21.47 -0.19 14.46
C PHE A 209 -21.46 1.31 14.59
N LYS A 210 -22.48 1.99 14.10
CA LYS A 210 -22.69 3.43 14.26
C LYS A 210 -24.01 3.72 14.92
N LEU A 211 -23.97 4.55 15.94
CA LEU A 211 -25.15 5.09 16.61
C LEU A 211 -25.02 6.61 16.68
N ARG A 212 -25.74 7.32 15.83
CA ARG A 212 -25.64 8.79 15.71
C ARG A 212 -24.20 9.24 15.43
N LYS A 213 -23.53 9.88 16.42
CA LYS A 213 -22.13 10.34 16.35
C LYS A 213 -21.12 9.37 16.98
N SER A 214 -21.58 8.23 17.49
CA SER A 214 -20.74 7.22 18.10
C SER A 214 -20.52 6.08 17.13
N PHE A 215 -19.33 5.51 17.13
CA PHE A 215 -19.00 4.33 16.34
C PHE A 215 -18.08 3.39 17.10
N LEU A 216 -18.21 2.12 16.78
CA LEU A 216 -17.29 1.05 17.18
C LEU A 216 -16.93 0.27 15.93
N THR A 217 -15.64 0.13 15.65
CA THR A 217 -15.12 -0.69 14.55
C THR A 217 -14.25 -1.77 15.16
N ALA A 218 -14.45 -3.02 14.76
CA ALA A 218 -13.61 -4.16 15.13
C ALA A 218 -13.11 -4.84 13.87
N GLY A 219 -11.86 -5.28 13.85
CA GLY A 219 -11.17 -5.85 12.69
C GLY A 219 -10.23 -4.87 12.02
N ASP A 220 -10.21 -4.85 10.68
CA ASP A 220 -9.33 -3.98 9.92
C ASP A 220 -9.88 -2.57 9.82
N TYR A 221 -9.07 -1.59 10.15
CA TYR A 221 -9.43 -0.18 10.01
C TYR A 221 -8.22 0.69 9.63
N ASP A 222 -8.50 1.82 9.01
CA ASP A 222 -7.48 2.82 8.68
C ASP A 222 -7.37 3.84 9.82
N LEU A 223 -6.28 3.78 10.55
CA LEU A 223 -5.93 4.77 11.54
C LEU A 223 -5.32 5.99 10.85
N LYS A 224 -6.02 7.12 10.91
CA LYS A 224 -5.61 8.40 10.30
C LYS A 224 -5.17 9.38 11.38
N LYS A 225 -4.28 10.30 11.01
CA LYS A 225 -3.85 11.37 11.92
C LYS A 225 -5.06 12.14 12.47
N PRO A 226 -5.02 12.60 13.72
CA PRO A 226 -6.07 13.44 14.28
C PRO A 226 -6.24 14.74 13.51
N GLU A 227 -7.48 15.17 13.36
CA GLU A 227 -7.79 16.41 12.65
C GLU A 227 -7.12 17.61 13.34
N GLY A 228 -6.45 18.46 12.54
CA GLY A 228 -5.80 19.67 13.02
C GLY A 228 -4.44 19.45 13.70
N SER A 229 -4.00 18.25 14.00
CA SER A 229 -2.67 18.00 14.53
C SER A 229 -1.59 18.29 13.51
N TYR A 230 -0.54 18.98 13.91
CA TYR A 230 0.60 19.33 13.05
C TYR A 230 1.74 18.32 13.13
N PHE A 231 2.24 18.05 14.33
CA PHE A 231 3.39 17.18 14.56
C PHE A 231 3.04 15.69 14.54
N LEU A 232 1.84 15.33 14.99
CA LEU A 232 1.37 13.96 15.02
C LEU A 232 0.80 13.58 13.66
N ASN A 233 1.65 13.05 12.80
CA ASN A 233 1.30 12.59 11.46
C ASN A 233 1.47 11.08 11.37
N TYR A 234 0.42 10.37 10.91
CA TYR A 234 0.46 8.94 10.63
C TYR A 234 -0.73 8.52 9.73
N TYR A 235 -0.50 7.46 9.00
CA TYR A 235 -1.54 6.70 8.32
C TYR A 235 -1.16 5.22 8.41
N ARG A 236 -1.97 4.43 9.10
CA ARG A 236 -1.74 3.01 9.31
C ARG A 236 -2.98 2.20 8.97
N ARG A 237 -2.79 1.05 8.34
CA ARG A 237 -3.81 0.00 8.25
C ARG A 237 -3.55 -0.99 9.36
N LEU A 238 -4.51 -1.19 10.24
CA LEU A 238 -4.35 -1.93 11.50
C LEU A 238 -5.49 -2.92 11.71
N GLN A 239 -5.20 -3.95 12.49
CA GLN A 239 -6.18 -4.91 12.98
C GLN A 239 -6.39 -4.72 14.48
N GLY A 240 -7.62 -4.47 14.90
CA GLY A 240 -7.92 -4.21 16.29
C GLY A 240 -9.32 -3.67 16.51
N ALA A 241 -9.43 -2.68 17.40
CA ALA A 241 -10.70 -2.03 17.69
C ALA A 241 -10.52 -0.51 17.78
N GLN A 242 -11.47 0.21 17.25
CA GLN A 242 -11.56 1.67 17.34
C GLN A 242 -12.96 2.06 17.81
N VAL A 243 -13.04 2.95 18.79
CA VAL A 243 -14.28 3.53 19.30
C VAL A 243 -14.19 5.04 19.28
N GLY A 244 -15.26 5.69 18.87
CA GLY A 244 -15.33 7.14 18.90
C GLY A 244 -16.72 7.62 19.17
N THR A 245 -16.83 8.83 19.76
CA THR A 245 -18.09 9.49 20.04
C THR A 245 -17.95 11.00 20.02
N ALA A 246 -19.04 11.68 19.74
CA ALA A 246 -19.12 13.13 19.91
C ALA A 246 -20.43 13.51 20.59
N PHE A 247 -20.34 14.37 21.60
CA PHE A 247 -21.45 14.80 22.41
C PHE A 247 -21.33 16.26 22.82
N LYS A 248 -22.43 16.87 23.18
CA LYS A 248 -22.46 18.28 23.63
C LYS A 248 -22.03 18.38 25.08
N VAL A 249 -21.15 19.35 25.39
CA VAL A 249 -20.73 19.72 26.73
C VAL A 249 -20.90 21.22 26.87
N GLY A 250 -21.89 21.66 27.63
CA GLY A 250 -22.25 23.08 27.71
C GLY A 250 -22.62 23.64 26.33
N ALA A 251 -22.00 24.73 25.94
CA ALA A 251 -22.16 25.35 24.62
C ALA A 251 -21.29 24.74 23.54
N GLY A 252 -20.38 23.84 23.91
CA GLY A 252 -19.42 23.22 23.02
C GLY A 252 -19.80 21.80 22.63
N GLU A 253 -18.97 21.26 21.72
CA GLU A 253 -19.01 19.86 21.27
C GLU A 253 -17.68 19.21 21.60
N MET A 254 -17.73 18.10 22.33
CA MET A 254 -16.59 17.26 22.66
C MET A 254 -16.60 16.01 21.77
N SER A 255 -15.50 15.73 21.11
CA SER A 255 -15.26 14.50 20.37
C SER A 255 -14.14 13.71 21.02
N THR A 256 -14.33 12.41 21.16
CA THR A 256 -13.30 11.49 21.68
C THR A 256 -13.22 10.28 20.78
N ASP A 257 -12.03 9.83 20.52
CA ASP A 257 -11.79 8.53 19.90
C ASP A 257 -10.58 7.83 20.53
N ALA A 258 -10.68 6.51 20.59
CA ALA A 258 -9.62 5.65 21.09
C ALA A 258 -9.49 4.44 20.18
N SER A 259 -8.26 3.98 19.99
CA SER A 259 -7.99 2.75 19.25
C SER A 259 -6.94 1.90 19.93
N PHE A 260 -7.12 0.59 19.78
CA PHE A 260 -6.16 -0.44 20.15
C PHE A 260 -5.98 -1.38 18.97
N ALA A 261 -4.75 -1.62 18.58
CA ALA A 261 -4.45 -2.50 17.46
C ALA A 261 -3.15 -3.27 17.65
N ILE A 262 -3.06 -4.37 16.95
CA ILE A 262 -1.84 -5.13 16.74
C ILE A 262 -1.33 -4.85 15.33
N SER A 263 -0.07 -4.43 15.21
CA SER A 263 0.60 -4.17 13.94
C SER A 263 1.68 -5.22 13.72
N ARG A 264 1.77 -5.71 12.50
CA ARG A 264 2.85 -6.63 12.08
C ARG A 264 3.86 -5.94 11.17
N GLY A 265 3.78 -4.60 11.05
CA GLY A 265 4.57 -3.87 10.08
C GLY A 265 5.40 -2.74 10.66
N THR A 266 6.59 -2.57 10.10
CA THR A 266 7.47 -1.42 10.32
C THR A 266 7.37 -0.46 9.15
N PHE A 267 7.20 0.84 9.46
CA PHE A 267 7.19 1.90 8.46
C PHE A 267 8.61 2.24 8.01
N THR A 268 8.80 2.40 6.70
CA THR A 268 10.05 2.88 6.12
C THR A 268 9.79 3.79 4.91
N ARG A 269 10.85 4.46 4.48
CA ARG A 269 10.86 5.33 3.31
C ARG A 269 12.08 5.02 2.46
N ASN A 270 11.88 4.77 1.17
CA ASN A 270 12.96 4.70 0.20
C ASN A 270 12.94 5.95 -0.70
N ILE A 271 14.11 6.51 -0.98
CA ILE A 271 14.31 7.62 -1.89
C ILE A 271 15.40 7.22 -2.88
N PHE A 272 15.08 7.27 -4.16
CA PHE A 272 16.00 6.92 -5.24
C PHE A 272 15.63 7.68 -6.52
N ASP A 273 16.59 7.80 -7.42
CA ASP A 273 16.38 8.40 -8.74
C ASP A 273 15.94 7.33 -9.74
N GLY A 274 15.13 7.74 -10.71
CA GLY A 274 14.75 6.90 -11.82
C GLY A 274 15.97 6.55 -12.70
N GLN A 275 15.87 5.47 -13.45
CA GLN A 275 16.85 5.10 -14.48
C GLN A 275 16.30 5.46 -15.85
N GLU A 276 17.14 5.99 -16.73
CA GLU A 276 16.74 6.46 -18.05
C GLU A 276 16.06 5.36 -18.88
N GLY A 277 14.76 5.55 -19.18
CA GLY A 277 13.95 4.62 -19.95
C GLY A 277 13.70 3.25 -19.28
N ASN A 278 13.90 3.12 -17.98
CA ASN A 278 13.61 1.90 -17.24
C ASN A 278 12.34 2.07 -16.42
N GLN A 279 11.28 1.34 -16.76
CA GLN A 279 10.01 1.37 -16.04
C GLN A 279 10.02 0.49 -14.78
N GLY A 280 11.05 -0.31 -14.55
CA GLY A 280 11.21 -1.21 -13.41
C GLY A 280 11.53 -2.64 -13.82
N PRO A 281 11.57 -3.56 -12.85
CA PRO A 281 11.18 -3.39 -11.44
C PRO A 281 12.20 -2.61 -10.60
N TYR A 282 11.70 -1.73 -9.71
CA TYR A 282 12.48 -1.04 -8.69
C TYR A 282 12.26 -1.71 -7.34
N ARG A 283 13.32 -2.31 -6.80
CA ARG A 283 13.26 -3.05 -5.55
C ARG A 283 13.32 -2.12 -4.33
N LEU A 284 12.37 -2.31 -3.41
CA LEU A 284 12.29 -1.61 -2.15
C LEU A 284 13.20 -2.27 -1.10
N LYS A 285 13.62 -1.47 -0.13
CA LYS A 285 14.47 -1.90 0.99
C LYS A 285 13.81 -1.59 2.31
N GLY A 286 13.96 -2.48 3.27
CA GLY A 286 13.52 -2.26 4.63
C GLY A 286 14.29 -1.15 5.35
N ALA A 287 13.91 -0.86 6.60
CA ALA A 287 14.47 0.23 7.40
C ALA A 287 15.96 0.04 7.72
N ASN A 288 16.43 -1.20 7.81
CA ASN A 288 17.84 -1.54 8.08
C ASN A 288 18.56 -1.99 6.79
N GLY A 289 17.98 -1.72 5.61
CA GLY A 289 18.56 -2.07 4.31
C GLY A 289 18.25 -3.48 3.83
N GLU A 290 17.30 -4.18 4.45
CA GLU A 290 16.84 -5.50 4.02
C GLU A 290 16.34 -5.46 2.58
N THR A 291 16.79 -6.40 1.75
CA THR A 291 16.46 -6.48 0.32
C THR A 291 15.31 -7.45 0.02
N PHE A 292 14.99 -8.33 0.99
CA PHE A 292 13.87 -9.26 0.89
C PHE A 292 12.84 -8.91 1.96
N ILE A 293 11.85 -8.14 1.56
CA ILE A 293 10.78 -7.65 2.43
C ILE A 293 9.43 -7.94 1.81
N ILE A 294 8.45 -8.21 2.66
CA ILE A 294 7.04 -8.32 2.25
C ILE A 294 6.37 -7.01 2.61
N VAL A 295 5.95 -6.26 1.61
CA VAL A 295 5.25 -5.00 1.79
C VAL A 295 3.80 -5.27 2.18
N ILE A 296 3.29 -4.57 3.19
CA ILE A 296 1.90 -4.69 3.61
C ILE A 296 1.01 -3.96 2.59
N ALA A 297 0.13 -4.73 1.97
CA ALA A 297 -0.71 -4.24 0.88
C ALA A 297 -1.54 -3.01 1.26
N GLY A 298 -1.51 -1.98 0.39
CA GLY A 298 -2.25 -0.74 0.53
C GLY A 298 -1.69 0.24 1.56
N THR A 299 -0.48 0.00 2.09
CA THR A 299 0.22 0.96 2.94
C THR A 299 1.16 1.84 2.15
N GLU A 300 1.47 1.46 0.93
CA GLU A 300 2.41 2.19 0.09
C GLU A 300 1.83 3.50 -0.43
N LYS A 301 2.71 4.49 -0.50
CA LYS A 301 2.50 5.79 -1.15
C LYS A 301 3.72 6.08 -2.00
N VAL A 302 3.52 6.10 -3.31
CA VAL A 302 4.58 6.36 -4.27
C VAL A 302 4.48 7.80 -4.72
N PHE A 303 5.59 8.53 -4.63
CA PHE A 303 5.71 9.92 -5.06
C PHE A 303 6.76 10.00 -6.15
N MET A 304 6.50 10.83 -7.13
CA MET A 304 7.46 11.21 -8.18
C MET A 304 7.53 12.73 -8.26
N ASP A 305 8.70 13.31 -8.07
CA ASP A 305 8.90 14.76 -7.98
C ASP A 305 7.91 15.43 -7.00
N ALA A 306 7.67 14.78 -5.84
CA ALA A 306 6.70 15.13 -4.79
C ALA A 306 5.21 14.98 -5.16
N GLU A 307 4.85 14.57 -6.38
CA GLU A 307 3.48 14.26 -6.78
C GLU A 307 3.10 12.84 -6.34
N LEU A 308 1.96 12.68 -5.67
CA LEU A 308 1.44 11.37 -5.28
C LEU A 308 0.88 10.63 -6.50
N LEU A 309 1.40 9.45 -6.77
CA LEU A 309 0.98 8.58 -7.86
C LEU A 309 -0.18 7.67 -7.46
N LYS A 310 -0.93 7.20 -8.45
CA LYS A 310 -2.04 6.25 -8.27
C LYS A 310 -1.59 4.83 -8.63
N ARG A 311 -1.92 3.87 -7.76
CA ARG A 311 -1.68 2.44 -7.99
C ARG A 311 -2.70 1.86 -8.98
N GLY A 312 -2.25 0.93 -9.80
CA GLY A 312 -3.05 0.08 -10.68
C GLY A 312 -2.47 0.02 -12.09
N ALA A 313 -2.74 -1.07 -12.81
CA ALA A 313 -2.28 -1.26 -14.20
C ALA A 313 -2.80 -0.17 -15.15
N ASP A 314 -4.00 0.37 -14.87
CA ASP A 314 -4.59 1.48 -15.61
C ASP A 314 -4.21 2.86 -15.06
N PHE A 315 -3.35 2.93 -14.04
CA PHE A 315 -2.87 4.15 -13.44
C PHE A 315 -1.36 4.32 -13.60
N ASP A 316 -0.65 4.81 -12.58
CA ASP A 316 0.75 5.23 -12.72
C ASP A 316 1.75 4.09 -12.44
N TYR A 317 1.43 3.14 -11.54
CA TYR A 317 2.33 2.05 -11.16
C TYR A 317 1.58 0.81 -10.66
N VAL A 318 2.27 -0.33 -10.71
CA VAL A 318 1.90 -1.58 -10.03
C VAL A 318 2.99 -1.95 -9.04
N ILE A 319 2.63 -2.71 -8.02
CA ILE A 319 3.57 -3.18 -7.00
C ILE A 319 3.39 -4.69 -6.78
N ASP A 320 4.51 -5.41 -6.71
CA ASP A 320 4.55 -6.76 -6.17
C ASP A 320 4.87 -6.67 -4.67
N TYR A 321 3.88 -7.00 -3.85
CA TYR A 321 4.01 -6.90 -2.40
C TYR A 321 4.93 -7.96 -1.81
N ASN A 322 5.03 -9.15 -2.43
CA ASN A 322 5.84 -10.24 -1.93
C ASN A 322 7.32 -10.04 -2.24
N LEU A 323 7.62 -9.45 -3.39
CA LEU A 323 8.99 -9.13 -3.81
C LEU A 323 9.44 -7.74 -3.36
N GLY A 324 8.48 -6.87 -2.95
CA GLY A 324 8.77 -5.48 -2.65
C GLY A 324 9.24 -4.71 -3.88
N GLU A 325 8.63 -4.94 -5.05
CA GLU A 325 9.05 -4.35 -6.32
C GLU A 325 7.95 -3.47 -6.93
N ILE A 326 8.36 -2.31 -7.45
CA ILE A 326 7.48 -1.37 -8.14
C ILE A 326 7.82 -1.32 -9.62
N ILE A 327 6.79 -1.38 -10.45
CA ILE A 327 6.88 -1.22 -11.90
C ILE A 327 5.96 -0.06 -12.29
N PHE A 328 6.51 0.92 -13.00
CA PHE A 328 5.75 2.06 -13.51
C PHE A 328 5.08 1.69 -14.83
N THR A 329 3.86 2.17 -15.03
CA THR A 329 3.08 1.90 -16.25
C THR A 329 3.53 2.80 -17.40
N ASN A 330 3.09 2.45 -18.60
CA ASN A 330 3.35 3.22 -19.82
C ASN A 330 2.69 4.61 -19.85
N LYS A 331 2.04 5.05 -18.77
CA LYS A 331 1.49 6.40 -18.66
C LYS A 331 2.54 7.47 -18.34
N ARG A 332 3.63 7.08 -17.68
CA ARG A 332 4.70 8.00 -17.29
C ARG A 332 6.06 7.40 -17.66
N LEU A 333 6.78 8.10 -18.50
CA LEU A 333 8.16 7.74 -18.81
C LEU A 333 9.05 8.01 -17.59
N ILE A 334 9.77 6.99 -17.14
CA ILE A 334 10.77 7.13 -16.10
C ILE A 334 12.10 7.52 -16.73
N THR A 335 12.71 8.56 -16.19
CA THR A 335 13.99 9.10 -16.65
C THR A 335 14.94 9.26 -15.47
N LYS A 336 16.25 9.39 -15.75
CA LYS A 336 17.27 9.69 -14.73
C LYS A 336 16.98 10.92 -13.86
N ASP A 337 16.12 11.80 -14.34
CA ASP A 337 15.79 13.07 -13.70
C ASP A 337 14.64 12.96 -12.69
N LYS A 338 13.97 11.80 -12.63
CA LYS A 338 12.82 11.57 -11.76
C LYS A 338 13.27 11.16 -10.37
N ARG A 339 12.83 11.91 -9.36
CA ARG A 339 13.03 11.58 -7.96
C ARG A 339 11.85 10.78 -7.47
N ILE A 340 12.09 9.53 -7.11
CA ILE A 340 11.07 8.60 -6.65
C ILE A 340 11.21 8.45 -5.14
N GLN A 341 10.11 8.63 -4.44
CA GLN A 341 10.02 8.39 -3.01
C GLN A 341 8.88 7.41 -2.74
N VAL A 342 9.17 6.35 -2.01
CA VAL A 342 8.19 5.34 -1.63
C VAL A 342 8.12 5.26 -0.12
N GLU A 343 6.95 5.53 0.44
CA GLU A 343 6.63 5.35 1.85
C GLU A 343 5.75 4.11 1.99
N PHE A 344 6.12 3.17 2.84
CA PHE A 344 5.36 1.93 3.01
C PHE A 344 5.62 1.29 4.37
N SER A 345 4.76 0.35 4.74
CA SER A 345 5.00 -0.57 5.85
C SER A 345 5.31 -1.96 5.30
N TYR A 346 6.28 -2.63 5.89
CA TYR A 346 6.64 -3.99 5.52
C TYR A 346 6.57 -4.91 6.74
N SER A 347 6.38 -6.19 6.51
CA SER A 347 6.32 -7.18 7.59
C SER A 347 7.66 -7.28 8.29
N ASP A 348 7.67 -6.91 9.56
CA ASP A 348 8.79 -7.07 10.47
C ASP A 348 8.50 -8.29 11.35
N LEU A 349 9.40 -9.25 11.33
CA LEU A 349 9.25 -10.50 12.05
C LEU A 349 9.89 -10.50 13.44
N ASP A 350 10.40 -9.34 13.91
CA ASP A 350 11.18 -9.28 15.15
C ASP A 350 10.29 -9.38 16.39
N TYR A 351 9.30 -8.50 16.53
CA TYR A 351 8.40 -8.44 17.70
C TYR A 351 6.95 -8.17 17.31
N LEU A 352 6.04 -8.71 18.11
CA LEU A 352 4.64 -8.30 18.05
C LEU A 352 4.52 -6.85 18.51
N ARG A 353 3.92 -5.99 17.69
CA ARG A 353 3.79 -4.55 17.94
C ARG A 353 2.35 -4.17 18.26
N THR A 354 2.16 -3.40 19.33
CA THR A 354 0.86 -2.83 19.69
C THR A 354 0.86 -1.32 19.40
N ILE A 355 -0.28 -0.83 18.90
CA ILE A 355 -0.52 0.58 18.65
C ILE A 355 -1.78 1.01 19.40
N ASN A 356 -1.65 2.08 20.19
CA ASN A 356 -2.73 2.67 20.96
C ASN A 356 -2.84 4.14 20.61
N THR A 357 -4.06 4.64 20.44
CA THR A 357 -4.29 6.09 20.30
C THR A 357 -5.43 6.53 21.18
N PHE A 358 -5.35 7.78 21.62
CA PHE A 358 -6.43 8.43 22.35
C PHE A 358 -6.47 9.90 21.95
N ASN A 359 -7.59 10.35 21.44
CA ASN A 359 -7.76 11.70 20.92
C ASN A 359 -8.99 12.35 21.58
N ILE A 360 -8.83 13.59 21.98
CA ILE A 360 -9.90 14.44 22.51
C ILE A 360 -9.90 15.74 21.73
N GLY A 361 -11.05 16.13 21.22
CA GLY A 361 -11.31 17.43 20.62
C GLY A 361 -12.43 18.13 21.39
N PHE A 362 -12.27 19.41 21.68
CA PHE A 362 -13.31 20.25 22.23
C PHE A 362 -13.46 21.51 21.40
N LYS A 363 -14.64 21.76 20.88
CA LYS A 363 -14.94 22.91 20.03
C LYS A 363 -16.06 23.73 20.64
N GLU A 364 -15.77 24.99 20.93
CA GLU A 364 -16.74 25.94 21.45
C GLU A 364 -16.60 27.29 20.74
N GLY A 365 -17.62 27.72 20.04
CA GLY A 365 -17.65 29.01 19.34
C GLY A 365 -16.48 29.18 18.36
N ARG A 366 -15.51 30.03 18.74
CA ARG A 366 -14.30 30.32 17.94
C ARG A 366 -13.07 29.51 18.32
N GLN A 367 -13.16 28.71 19.35
CA GLN A 367 -12.04 27.97 19.95
C GLN A 367 -12.18 26.49 19.65
N THR A 368 -11.05 25.85 19.39
CA THR A 368 -10.94 24.40 19.28
C THR A 368 -9.70 23.97 20.03
N TYR A 369 -9.84 23.04 20.96
CA TYR A 369 -8.74 22.46 21.72
C TYR A 369 -8.60 21.00 21.37
N ARG A 370 -7.37 20.49 21.35
CA ARG A 370 -7.05 19.10 20.99
C ARG A 370 -6.01 18.53 21.95
N ILE A 371 -6.21 17.30 22.37
CA ILE A 371 -5.23 16.48 23.05
C ILE A 371 -5.18 15.16 22.32
N ASN A 372 -4.03 14.78 21.79
CA ASN A 372 -3.85 13.57 21.00
C ASN A 372 -2.66 12.80 21.58
N TRP A 373 -2.87 11.53 21.85
CA TRP A 373 -1.86 10.63 22.34
C TRP A 373 -1.72 9.43 21.40
N TYR A 374 -0.48 9.09 21.09
CA TYR A 374 -0.09 7.95 20.28
C TYR A 374 0.96 7.14 21.01
N SER A 375 0.84 5.81 20.99
CA SER A 375 1.82 4.89 21.55
C SER A 375 1.93 3.66 20.66
N GLU A 376 3.14 3.39 20.21
CA GLU A 376 3.54 2.20 19.46
C GLU A 376 4.63 1.50 20.27
N GLN A 377 4.45 0.20 20.57
CA GLN A 377 5.37 -0.52 21.44
C GLN A 377 5.50 -1.98 21.03
N ASP A 378 6.73 -2.47 20.98
CA ASP A 378 7.06 -3.88 20.77
C ASP A 378 6.87 -4.69 22.05
N ALA A 379 6.30 -5.89 21.93
CA ALA A 379 6.11 -6.82 23.05
C ALA A 379 7.44 -7.50 23.38
N LYS A 380 8.25 -6.92 24.24
CA LYS A 380 9.62 -7.33 24.54
C LYS A 380 9.80 -8.80 24.96
N ASN A 381 8.74 -9.43 25.48
CA ASN A 381 8.79 -10.83 25.95
C ASN A 381 8.21 -11.82 24.93
N GLN A 382 7.77 -11.34 23.75
CA GLN A 382 7.17 -12.15 22.69
C GLN A 382 7.83 -11.81 21.35
N PRO A 383 9.06 -12.31 21.09
CA PRO A 383 9.64 -12.21 19.76
C PRO A 383 8.74 -12.98 18.77
N ALA A 384 8.54 -12.43 17.60
CA ALA A 384 7.72 -13.02 16.55
C ALA A 384 8.45 -14.14 15.80
N THR A 385 9.78 -14.19 15.90
CA THR A 385 10.65 -15.19 15.29
C THR A 385 10.85 -16.39 16.22
N GLN A 386 11.24 -17.54 15.66
CA GLN A 386 11.66 -18.74 16.43
C GLN A 386 12.95 -18.54 17.25
N PHE A 387 13.44 -17.29 17.36
CA PHE A 387 14.61 -16.97 18.16
C PHE A 387 14.21 -16.86 19.64
N GLU A 388 14.55 -17.87 20.41
CA GLU A 388 14.44 -17.78 21.87
C GLU A 388 15.44 -16.75 22.43
N LEU A 389 14.91 -15.71 23.07
CA LEU A 389 15.73 -14.77 23.85
C LEU A 389 16.31 -15.49 25.05
N THR A 390 17.55 -15.97 24.93
CA THR A 390 18.29 -16.58 26.03
C THR A 390 18.58 -15.53 27.12
N ASP A 391 18.88 -15.96 28.33
CA ASP A 391 19.21 -15.03 29.43
C ASP A 391 20.48 -14.22 29.11
N SER A 392 21.45 -14.78 28.40
CA SER A 392 22.63 -14.08 27.90
C SER A 392 22.28 -12.96 26.92
N ALA A 393 21.39 -13.23 25.96
CA ALA A 393 20.89 -12.23 25.02
C ALA A 393 20.15 -11.09 25.73
N ARG A 394 19.28 -11.43 26.71
CA ARG A 394 18.62 -10.43 27.55
C ARG A 394 19.60 -9.59 28.37
N ALA A 395 20.69 -10.19 28.89
CA ALA A 395 21.72 -9.48 29.61
C ALA A 395 22.47 -8.48 28.71
N VAL A 396 22.79 -8.87 27.47
CA VAL A 396 23.38 -7.97 26.47
C VAL A 396 22.42 -6.80 26.18
N LEU A 397 21.14 -7.08 25.88
CA LEU A 397 20.12 -6.06 25.59
C LEU A 397 19.96 -5.07 26.76
N ARG A 398 20.02 -5.53 28.02
CA ARG A 398 19.94 -4.65 29.19
C ARG A 398 21.13 -3.71 29.31
N ARG A 399 22.33 -4.14 28.92
CA ARG A 399 23.57 -3.40 29.05
C ARG A 399 23.83 -2.40 27.92
N VAL A 400 23.40 -2.72 26.72
CA VAL A 400 23.80 -2.02 25.49
C VAL A 400 23.17 -0.63 25.35
N GLY A 401 22.09 -0.33 26.07
CA GLY A 401 21.41 0.97 25.99
C GLY A 401 20.77 1.20 24.63
N ASN A 402 20.91 2.41 24.15
CA ASN A 402 20.43 2.85 22.83
C ASN A 402 21.42 2.56 21.69
N ASP A 403 22.61 2.03 22.01
CA ASP A 403 23.63 1.63 21.03
C ASP A 403 23.29 0.23 20.46
N ILE A 404 22.31 0.21 19.57
CA ILE A 404 21.75 -1.03 19.01
C ILE A 404 22.74 -1.80 18.13
N ASP A 405 23.75 -1.14 17.56
CA ASP A 405 24.77 -1.77 16.71
C ASP A 405 25.68 -2.71 17.51
N ASN A 406 25.80 -2.46 18.82
CA ASN A 406 26.52 -3.31 19.76
C ASN A 406 25.62 -4.35 20.47
N ALA A 407 24.36 -4.47 20.09
CA ALA A 407 23.45 -5.51 20.56
C ALA A 407 23.76 -6.85 19.87
N VAL A 408 24.92 -7.42 20.13
CA VAL A 408 25.42 -8.62 19.44
C VAL A 408 25.74 -9.73 20.44
N ILE A 409 25.53 -10.97 20.01
CA ILE A 409 25.98 -12.18 20.71
C ILE A 409 26.83 -13.03 19.75
N TRP A 410 27.61 -13.91 20.29
CA TRP A 410 28.45 -14.82 19.56
C TRP A 410 27.62 -15.71 18.64
N GLY A 411 27.97 -15.77 17.36
CA GLY A 411 27.22 -16.46 16.32
C GLY A 411 27.58 -17.93 16.15
N ALA A 412 28.63 -18.42 16.79
CA ALA A 412 29.08 -19.78 16.66
C ALA A 412 28.52 -20.66 17.79
N SER A 413 28.05 -21.83 17.44
CA SER A 413 27.61 -22.89 18.36
C SER A 413 28.16 -24.24 17.95
N LEU A 414 28.47 -25.08 18.94
CA LEU A 414 28.73 -26.50 18.70
C LEU A 414 27.43 -27.17 18.23
N PRO A 415 27.48 -28.10 17.28
CA PRO A 415 26.31 -28.87 16.92
C PRO A 415 25.76 -29.65 18.14
N ASP A 416 24.48 -29.59 18.34
CA ASP A 416 23.81 -30.40 19.33
C ASP A 416 23.83 -31.86 18.85
N GLU A 417 24.32 -32.80 19.68
CA GLU A 417 24.41 -34.24 19.33
C GLU A 417 23.07 -34.85 18.92
N ASN A 418 21.97 -34.25 19.36
CA ASN A 418 20.61 -34.69 19.08
C ASN A 418 20.01 -34.01 17.81
N ASN A 419 20.69 -33.04 17.17
CA ASN A 419 20.16 -32.24 16.08
C ASN A 419 21.17 -32.15 14.92
N LEU A 420 21.67 -33.29 14.45
CA LEU A 420 22.47 -33.38 13.23
C LEU A 420 21.59 -33.14 12.00
N VAL A 421 21.19 -31.91 11.79
CA VAL A 421 20.51 -31.51 10.55
C VAL A 421 21.54 -31.61 9.43
N SER A 422 21.41 -32.64 8.61
CA SER A 422 22.16 -32.86 7.40
C SER A 422 21.90 -31.66 6.46
N GLY A 423 22.98 -31.01 5.99
CA GLY A 423 22.89 -29.92 5.03
C GLY A 423 23.30 -28.52 5.53
N LEU A 424 23.60 -28.35 6.82
CA LEU A 424 24.11 -27.08 7.32
C LEU A 424 25.60 -26.88 6.93
N VAL A 425 25.94 -25.67 6.53
CA VAL A 425 27.34 -25.24 6.29
C VAL A 425 28.07 -25.22 7.63
N LYS A 426 29.20 -25.96 7.70
CA LYS A 426 29.97 -26.15 8.93
C LYS A 426 31.35 -25.47 8.83
N TYR A 427 31.84 -25.00 9.96
CA TYR A 427 33.11 -24.29 10.08
C TYR A 427 34.00 -24.96 11.13
N ILE A 428 35.30 -24.92 10.92
CA ILE A 428 36.32 -25.17 11.95
C ILE A 428 36.82 -23.82 12.48
N MET A 429 37.18 -23.78 13.74
CA MET A 429 37.81 -22.64 14.36
C MET A 429 39.33 -22.86 14.38
N VAL A 430 40.06 -21.94 13.79
CA VAL A 430 41.52 -22.02 13.66
C VAL A 430 42.16 -20.69 14.08
N ASP A 431 43.35 -20.77 14.67
CA ASP A 431 44.19 -19.62 14.84
C ASP A 431 45.13 -19.48 13.64
N THR A 432 45.29 -18.27 13.14
CA THR A 432 46.07 -18.03 11.91
C THR A 432 47.03 -16.88 12.10
N LEU A 433 48.15 -16.92 11.35
CA LEU A 433 49.15 -15.86 11.34
C LEU A 433 49.20 -15.21 9.98
N VAL A 434 48.99 -13.91 9.88
CA VAL A 434 49.08 -13.17 8.63
C VAL A 434 50.01 -12.01 8.81
N ASN A 435 51.06 -11.96 8.00
CA ASN A 435 52.14 -10.95 8.06
C ASN A 435 52.77 -10.80 9.45
N GLY A 436 52.85 -11.90 10.25
CA GLY A 436 53.40 -11.88 11.57
C GLY A 436 52.44 -11.42 12.69
N ILE A 437 51.19 -11.10 12.34
CA ILE A 437 50.14 -10.74 13.28
C ILE A 437 49.26 -11.97 13.53
N PRO A 438 49.13 -12.43 14.81
CA PRO A 438 48.25 -13.53 15.14
C PRO A 438 46.79 -13.09 15.14
N TYR A 439 45.92 -13.95 14.62
CA TYR A 439 44.47 -13.85 14.63
C TYR A 439 43.89 -15.13 15.22
N ASP A 440 43.24 -15.02 16.35
CA ASP A 440 42.67 -16.13 17.09
C ASP A 440 41.20 -16.34 16.69
N SER A 441 40.73 -17.61 16.79
CA SER A 441 39.30 -17.95 16.64
C SER A 441 38.72 -17.58 15.27
N VAL A 442 39.48 -17.77 14.19
CA VAL A 442 39.01 -17.58 12.81
C VAL A 442 38.21 -18.78 12.36
N PHE A 443 37.00 -18.57 11.82
CA PHE A 443 36.14 -19.60 11.27
C PHE A 443 36.45 -19.82 9.78
N VAL A 444 36.79 -21.06 9.44
CA VAL A 444 37.06 -21.50 8.07
C VAL A 444 36.07 -22.60 7.70
N TYR A 445 35.45 -22.46 6.52
CA TYR A 445 34.54 -23.48 6.00
C TYR A 445 35.24 -24.84 5.89
N SER A 446 34.63 -25.90 6.39
CA SER A 446 35.15 -27.25 6.32
C SER A 446 34.07 -28.25 5.89
N ALA A 447 34.45 -29.10 4.94
CA ALA A 447 33.65 -30.27 4.52
C ALA A 447 34.10 -31.56 5.25
N LEU A 448 35.16 -31.52 6.08
CA LEU A 448 35.75 -32.67 6.75
C LEU A 448 35.02 -32.98 8.06
N SER A 449 34.86 -34.26 8.37
CA SER A 449 34.13 -34.73 9.56
C SER A 449 34.98 -35.01 10.81
N ASP A 450 36.33 -34.90 10.72
CA ASP A 450 37.24 -35.40 11.75
C ASP A 450 37.67 -34.34 12.77
N THR A 451 37.09 -33.12 12.70
CA THR A 451 37.40 -32.04 13.59
C THR A 451 36.15 -31.45 14.25
N THR A 452 36.35 -30.73 15.38
CA THR A 452 35.22 -30.04 16.01
C THR A 452 34.62 -29.02 15.05
N LEU A 453 33.39 -29.28 14.60
CA LEU A 453 32.66 -28.48 13.65
C LEU A 453 31.72 -27.52 14.38
N TYR A 454 31.67 -26.29 13.92
CA TYR A 454 30.77 -25.27 14.44
C TYR A 454 29.71 -24.93 13.39
N THR A 455 28.49 -24.66 13.88
CA THR A 455 27.48 -23.95 13.10
C THR A 455 27.65 -22.47 13.39
N VAL A 456 27.93 -21.65 12.37
CA VAL A 456 28.22 -20.23 12.53
C VAL A 456 27.19 -19.40 11.78
N ARG A 457 26.60 -18.44 12.49
CA ARG A 457 25.74 -17.39 11.90
C ARG A 457 26.57 -16.14 11.76
N PHE A 458 26.50 -15.54 10.55
CA PHE A 458 27.19 -14.31 10.23
C PHE A 458 26.19 -13.18 10.05
N SER A 459 26.46 -12.03 10.65
CA SER A 459 25.69 -10.81 10.44
C SER A 459 26.53 -9.79 9.69
N GLN A 460 25.87 -9.02 8.83
CA GLN A 460 26.48 -7.86 8.19
C GLN A 460 26.59 -6.73 9.23
N ILE A 461 27.76 -6.10 9.34
CA ILE A 461 28.04 -5.03 10.29
C ILE A 461 28.32 -3.74 9.52
N ALA A 462 27.70 -2.62 9.95
CA ALA A 462 27.84 -1.33 9.29
C ALA A 462 29.27 -0.78 9.30
N SER A 463 30.04 -1.07 10.33
CA SER A 463 31.46 -0.69 10.47
C SER A 463 32.43 -1.55 9.64
N GLY A 464 31.89 -2.56 8.92
CA GLY A 464 32.69 -3.58 8.23
C GLY A 464 33.04 -4.75 9.14
N GLY A 465 33.41 -5.86 8.54
CA GLY A 465 33.81 -7.09 9.23
C GLY A 465 34.96 -7.80 8.51
N ASN A 466 35.38 -8.93 9.07
CA ASN A 466 36.51 -9.71 8.56
C ASN A 466 36.08 -10.92 7.71
N TYR A 467 34.79 -10.99 7.33
CA TYR A 467 34.26 -12.05 6.47
C TYR A 467 33.56 -11.49 5.26
N ILE A 468 33.68 -12.22 4.15
CA ILE A 468 33.01 -11.95 2.88
C ILE A 468 32.13 -13.14 2.51
N LYS A 469 30.96 -12.85 1.93
CA LYS A 469 30.05 -13.87 1.39
C LYS A 469 30.60 -14.40 0.07
N LEU A 470 30.76 -15.72 -0.05
CA LEU A 470 31.14 -16.38 -1.30
C LEU A 470 29.91 -16.64 -2.17
N ASN A 471 29.93 -16.13 -3.40
CA ASN A 471 28.79 -16.23 -4.34
C ASN A 471 28.70 -17.59 -5.05
N ASN A 472 29.72 -18.45 -4.95
CA ASN A 472 29.86 -19.68 -5.76
C ASN A 472 29.65 -20.97 -4.95
N ALA A 473 29.08 -20.89 -3.75
CA ALA A 473 28.84 -22.07 -2.93
C ALA A 473 27.57 -22.82 -3.40
N VAL A 474 27.73 -24.08 -3.78
CA VAL A 474 26.64 -24.91 -4.34
C VAL A 474 25.63 -25.36 -3.26
N ASN A 475 26.04 -25.48 -2.00
CA ASN A 475 25.23 -26.09 -0.93
C ASN A 475 24.92 -25.12 0.20
N GLY A 476 24.66 -23.85 -0.10
CA GLY A 476 24.30 -22.86 0.92
C GLY A 476 25.19 -21.61 0.87
N THR A 477 24.91 -20.68 1.79
CA THR A 477 25.72 -19.46 1.89
C THR A 477 26.98 -19.73 2.71
N VAL A 478 28.15 -19.61 2.09
CA VAL A 478 29.44 -19.76 2.73
C VAL A 478 30.10 -18.40 2.90
N PHE A 479 30.75 -18.19 4.06
CA PHE A 479 31.54 -17.00 4.34
C PHE A 479 33.01 -17.36 4.45
N ALA A 480 33.88 -16.53 3.90
CA ALA A 480 35.32 -16.67 3.97
C ALA A 480 35.93 -15.52 4.75
N TRP A 481 36.86 -15.83 5.62
CA TRP A 481 37.61 -14.83 6.36
C TRP A 481 38.61 -14.10 5.45
N ILE A 482 38.75 -12.81 5.67
CA ILE A 482 39.73 -11.95 5.02
C ILE A 482 40.48 -11.13 6.06
N SER A 483 41.80 -11.10 5.99
CA SER A 483 42.59 -10.32 6.95
C SER A 483 42.29 -8.83 6.84
N PRO A 484 42.26 -8.09 7.95
CA PRO A 484 42.20 -6.64 7.94
C PRO A 484 43.31 -6.03 7.07
N ASP A 485 43.13 -4.79 6.67
CA ASP A 485 44.15 -4.04 5.95
C ASP A 485 45.42 -3.92 6.81
N SER A 486 46.59 -4.30 6.29
CA SER A 486 47.85 -4.39 7.04
C SER A 486 48.41 -3.02 7.45
N ILE A 487 47.96 -1.94 6.81
CA ILE A 487 48.47 -0.58 7.10
C ILE A 487 47.50 0.16 8.05
N THR A 488 46.21 0.09 7.78
CA THR A 488 45.19 0.85 8.51
C THR A 488 44.54 0.06 9.64
N GLY A 489 44.65 -1.28 9.65
CA GLY A 489 43.94 -2.17 10.57
C GLY A 489 42.44 -2.27 10.31
N MET A 490 41.95 -1.63 9.28
CA MET A 490 40.51 -1.60 9.00
C MET A 490 39.99 -2.92 8.44
N PRO A 491 38.76 -3.36 8.81
CA PRO A 491 38.12 -4.53 8.24
C PRO A 491 37.95 -4.39 6.71
N ARG A 492 38.20 -5.49 5.97
CA ARG A 492 38.06 -5.52 4.50
C ARG A 492 36.84 -6.30 4.02
N GLY A 493 36.18 -6.97 4.90
CA GLY A 493 34.93 -7.68 4.65
C GLY A 493 33.71 -6.88 5.12
N THR A 494 32.57 -7.55 5.15
CA THR A 494 31.28 -6.93 5.49
C THR A 494 30.52 -7.68 6.58
N HIS A 495 30.98 -8.86 7.00
CA HIS A 495 30.30 -9.74 7.95
C HIS A 495 31.23 -10.14 9.11
N GLU A 496 30.61 -10.46 10.25
CA GLU A 496 31.26 -11.05 11.42
C GLU A 496 30.46 -12.26 11.93
N PRO A 497 31.11 -13.23 12.65
CA PRO A 497 30.47 -14.39 13.23
C PRO A 497 29.65 -14.02 14.50
N LEU A 498 28.74 -13.12 14.35
CA LEU A 498 27.89 -12.54 15.40
C LEU A 498 26.41 -12.65 14.98
N ILE A 499 25.54 -12.67 15.96
CA ILE A 499 24.09 -12.53 15.76
C ILE A 499 23.71 -11.16 16.28
N LEU A 500 23.20 -10.32 15.37
CA LEU A 500 22.63 -9.04 15.74
C LEU A 500 21.27 -9.27 16.42
N LEU A 501 21.13 -8.79 17.64
CA LEU A 501 19.90 -8.91 18.40
C LEU A 501 18.94 -7.78 18.03
N ALA A 502 17.75 -8.13 17.59
CA ALA A 502 16.69 -7.16 17.41
C ALA A 502 16.28 -6.57 18.76
N THR A 503 16.27 -5.25 18.87
CA THR A 503 15.86 -4.54 20.09
C THR A 503 14.38 -4.19 20.02
N PRO A 504 13.59 -4.48 21.09
CA PRO A 504 12.18 -4.07 21.13
C PRO A 504 12.10 -2.56 21.37
N LYS A 505 11.37 -1.89 20.50
CA LYS A 505 11.28 -0.43 20.42
C LYS A 505 9.97 0.08 21.03
N LYS A 506 9.99 1.32 21.49
CA LYS A 506 8.80 2.04 21.94
C LYS A 506 8.84 3.46 21.40
N ARG A 507 7.71 3.92 20.84
CA ARG A 507 7.54 5.29 20.36
C ARG A 507 6.24 5.84 20.89
N GLN A 508 6.29 7.00 21.53
CA GLN A 508 5.12 7.68 22.06
C GLN A 508 5.16 9.15 21.68
N MET A 509 3.99 9.74 21.51
CA MET A 509 3.85 11.17 21.29
C MET A 509 2.56 11.67 21.96
N LEU A 510 2.69 12.76 22.69
CA LEU A 510 1.58 13.58 23.17
C LEU A 510 1.59 14.88 22.39
N ASN A 511 0.49 15.22 21.74
CA ASN A 511 0.30 16.48 21.04
C ASN A 511 -0.88 17.24 21.65
N VAL A 512 -0.66 18.50 22.02
CA VAL A 512 -1.68 19.41 22.49
C VAL A 512 -1.78 20.57 21.52
N GLY A 513 -2.97 20.87 21.05
CA GLY A 513 -3.21 21.93 20.07
C GLY A 513 -4.38 22.81 20.44
N ALA A 514 -4.31 24.07 19.99
CA ALA A 514 -5.38 25.04 20.14
C ALA A 514 -5.52 25.87 18.87
N ASP A 515 -6.74 26.03 18.40
CA ASP A 515 -7.09 26.92 17.28
C ASP A 515 -8.01 28.01 17.78
N TYR A 516 -7.75 29.23 17.34
CA TYR A 516 -8.59 30.37 17.61
C TYR A 516 -8.96 31.14 16.34
N LYS A 517 -10.25 31.25 16.04
CA LYS A 517 -10.75 31.98 14.87
C LYS A 517 -10.79 33.47 15.15
N LEU A 518 -9.93 34.23 14.49
CA LEU A 518 -9.94 35.70 14.51
C LEU A 518 -11.03 36.22 13.57
N GLY A 519 -12.22 36.47 14.12
CA GLY A 519 -13.35 36.89 13.31
C GLY A 519 -13.80 35.82 12.31
N LYS A 520 -14.20 36.27 11.10
CA LYS A 520 -14.64 35.36 10.02
C LYS A 520 -13.51 34.81 9.16
N ASN A 521 -12.38 35.51 9.11
CA ASN A 521 -11.36 35.33 8.06
C ASN A 521 -9.93 35.16 8.62
N GLY A 522 -9.79 34.97 9.93
CA GLY A 522 -8.47 34.76 10.54
C GLY A 522 -8.42 33.50 11.39
N LEU A 523 -7.24 32.94 11.56
CA LEU A 523 -6.98 31.72 12.31
C LEU A 523 -5.59 31.81 12.97
N ILE A 524 -5.56 31.58 14.28
CA ILE A 524 -4.34 31.31 15.04
C ILE A 524 -4.36 29.84 15.40
N GLN A 525 -3.23 29.18 15.21
CA GLN A 525 -3.05 27.78 15.59
C GLN A 525 -1.77 27.65 16.41
N ALA A 526 -1.88 26.97 17.53
CA ALA A 526 -0.73 26.62 18.37
C ALA A 526 -0.73 25.11 18.59
N ASP A 527 0.40 24.48 18.46
CA ASP A 527 0.62 23.06 18.71
C ASP A 527 1.90 22.86 19.50
N VAL A 528 1.85 21.98 20.51
CA VAL A 528 3.02 21.52 21.26
C VAL A 528 3.00 20.00 21.26
N ALA A 529 4.12 19.40 20.99
CA ALA A 529 4.27 17.96 20.99
C ALA A 529 5.45 17.52 21.83
N ILE A 530 5.27 16.43 22.58
CA ILE A 530 6.32 15.75 23.34
C ILE A 530 6.42 14.35 22.76
N SER A 531 7.61 13.97 22.30
CA SER A 531 7.92 12.63 21.81
C SER A 531 8.77 11.86 22.82
N ASN A 532 8.61 10.56 22.81
CA ASN A 532 9.47 9.62 23.55
C ASN A 532 9.78 8.44 22.64
N LYS A 533 11.05 8.27 22.27
CA LYS A 533 11.53 7.17 21.43
C LYS A 533 12.58 6.38 22.17
N ASP A 534 12.19 5.22 22.65
CA ASP A 534 13.06 4.24 23.28
C ASP A 534 13.41 3.16 22.25
N GLN A 535 14.67 3.02 21.92
CA GLN A 535 15.18 2.08 20.93
C GLN A 535 15.42 0.68 21.50
N ASN A 536 15.40 0.53 22.84
CA ASN A 536 15.64 -0.73 23.51
C ASN A 536 14.97 -0.77 24.88
N THR A 537 13.74 -1.22 24.92
CA THR A 537 12.92 -1.27 26.16
C THR A 537 13.45 -2.26 27.22
N PHE A 538 14.47 -3.07 26.94
CA PHE A 538 15.18 -3.88 27.94
C PHE A 538 16.15 -3.06 28.79
N SER A 539 16.71 -1.98 28.23
CA SER A 539 17.69 -1.16 28.91
C SER A 539 17.06 0.06 29.58
N ARG A 540 17.74 0.57 30.60
CA ARG A 540 17.47 1.87 31.18
C ARG A 540 18.58 2.89 30.89
N VAL A 541 19.66 2.44 30.25
CA VAL A 541 20.82 3.26 29.90
C VAL A 541 20.45 4.18 28.76
N GLY A 542 20.64 5.49 28.90
CA GLY A 542 20.33 6.49 27.86
C GLY A 542 18.85 6.89 27.76
N ASN A 543 17.97 6.49 28.70
CA ASN A 543 16.55 6.80 28.66
C ASN A 543 16.21 8.29 28.84
N ASP A 544 17.11 9.08 29.44
CA ASP A 544 17.04 10.54 29.59
C ASP A 544 17.15 11.28 28.24
N GLU A 545 17.70 10.62 27.22
CA GLU A 545 17.82 11.15 25.86
C GLU A 545 16.62 10.81 24.94
N ASN A 546 15.67 10.01 25.41
CA ASN A 546 14.55 9.52 24.62
C ASN A 546 13.45 10.58 24.41
N GLN A 547 13.44 11.66 25.19
CA GLN A 547 12.38 12.66 25.16
C GLN A 547 12.80 13.91 24.40
N GLY A 548 11.90 14.41 23.57
CA GLY A 548 12.08 15.64 22.83
C GLY A 548 10.78 16.43 22.72
N ILE A 549 10.91 17.74 22.52
CA ILE A 549 9.78 18.67 22.46
C ILE A 549 9.79 19.39 21.11
N ALA A 550 8.60 19.63 20.56
CA ALA A 550 8.40 20.53 19.44
C ALA A 550 7.21 21.46 19.69
N ALA A 551 7.30 22.67 19.19
CA ALA A 551 6.25 23.69 19.33
C ALA A 551 6.07 24.43 18.00
N ARG A 552 4.82 24.82 17.70
CA ARG A 552 4.46 25.58 16.52
C ARG A 552 3.43 26.64 16.86
N LEU A 553 3.61 27.82 16.28
CA LEU A 553 2.62 28.90 16.25
C LEU A 553 2.41 29.35 14.82
N SER A 554 1.18 29.49 14.38
CA SER A 554 0.86 29.96 13.05
C SER A 554 -0.31 30.93 13.10
N LEU A 555 -0.19 32.02 12.34
CA LEU A 555 -1.19 33.04 12.15
C LEU A 555 -1.55 33.09 10.66
N GLN A 556 -2.82 33.10 10.35
CA GLN A 556 -3.33 33.36 9.02
C GLN A 556 -4.46 34.37 9.13
N GLN A 557 -4.36 35.46 8.38
CA GLN A 557 -5.39 36.49 8.37
C GLN A 557 -5.68 36.93 6.94
N ARG A 558 -6.97 37.01 6.61
CA ARG A 558 -7.46 37.54 5.34
C ARG A 558 -8.21 38.82 5.64
N ILE A 559 -7.71 39.93 5.12
CA ILE A 559 -8.29 41.25 5.32
C ILE A 559 -8.92 41.72 4.01
N LYS A 560 -10.21 42.01 4.02
CA LYS A 560 -10.91 42.54 2.86
C LYS A 560 -10.45 43.98 2.59
N LEU A 561 -9.77 44.19 1.47
CA LEU A 561 -9.31 45.52 1.04
C LEU A 561 -10.38 46.24 0.23
N ARG A 562 -10.97 45.54 -0.73
CA ARG A 562 -11.93 46.14 -1.68
C ARG A 562 -13.02 45.15 -2.04
N GLU A 563 -14.24 45.65 -2.13
CA GLU A 563 -15.37 44.96 -2.67
C GLU A 563 -15.99 45.79 -3.79
N HIS A 564 -16.15 45.20 -4.96
CA HIS A 564 -16.75 45.82 -6.11
C HIS A 564 -17.90 44.96 -6.62
N ILE A 565 -19.08 45.53 -6.75
CA ILE A 565 -20.25 44.84 -7.28
C ILE A 565 -20.35 45.26 -8.76
N VAL A 566 -20.20 44.28 -9.65
CA VAL A 566 -20.36 44.46 -11.09
C VAL A 566 -21.71 43.86 -11.47
N SER A 567 -22.59 44.70 -12.01
CA SER A 567 -23.83 44.21 -12.63
C SER A 567 -23.48 43.63 -14.00
N VAL A 568 -23.66 42.34 -14.20
CA VAL A 568 -23.32 41.62 -15.46
C VAL A 568 -24.54 41.53 -16.36
N ASP A 569 -25.74 41.52 -15.78
CA ASP A 569 -27.03 41.54 -16.47
C ASP A 569 -28.12 42.00 -15.47
N SER A 570 -29.31 42.31 -15.94
CA SER A 570 -30.42 42.82 -15.12
C SER A 570 -30.86 41.87 -13.98
N GLN A 571 -30.35 40.64 -13.93
CA GLN A 571 -30.64 39.66 -12.87
C GLN A 571 -29.40 38.98 -12.21
N LYS A 572 -28.16 39.31 -12.63
CA LYS A 572 -26.95 38.69 -12.05
C LYS A 572 -25.94 39.76 -11.63
N THR A 573 -25.78 39.93 -10.34
CA THR A 573 -24.67 40.73 -9.78
C THR A 573 -23.48 39.82 -9.46
N GLN A 574 -22.31 40.15 -10.03
CA GLN A 574 -21.06 39.48 -9.70
C GLN A 574 -20.24 40.33 -8.74
N LYS A 575 -19.95 39.77 -7.56
CA LYS A 575 -19.20 40.43 -6.51
C LYS A 575 -17.70 40.14 -6.67
N THR A 576 -16.90 41.18 -6.91
CA THR A 576 -15.45 41.04 -6.93
C THR A 576 -14.87 41.51 -5.60
N ILE A 577 -14.14 40.62 -4.93
CA ILE A 577 -13.53 40.84 -3.62
C ILE A 577 -12.02 40.73 -3.75
N THR A 578 -11.32 41.74 -3.24
CA THR A 578 -9.86 41.73 -3.10
C THR A 578 -9.49 41.66 -1.64
N ASN A 579 -8.73 40.62 -1.25
CA ASN A 579 -8.26 40.41 0.11
C ASN A 579 -6.73 40.53 0.18
N LEU A 580 -6.25 41.08 1.26
CA LEU A 580 -4.87 41.01 1.70
C LEU A 580 -4.72 39.74 2.52
N LEU A 581 -3.75 38.91 2.18
CA LEU A 581 -3.37 37.73 2.91
C LEU A 581 -2.15 38.03 3.76
N ILE A 582 -2.23 37.82 5.06
CA ILE A 582 -1.12 37.93 6.00
C ILE A 582 -0.96 36.57 6.67
N GLY A 583 0.25 36.03 6.66
CA GLY A 583 0.59 34.78 7.33
C GLY A 583 1.87 34.92 8.15
N GLY A 584 1.92 34.20 9.25
CA GLY A 584 3.12 34.05 10.06
C GLY A 584 3.22 32.60 10.57
N HIS A 585 4.40 32.07 10.60
CA HIS A 585 4.66 30.70 11.08
C HIS A 585 5.96 30.70 11.85
N TYR A 586 5.95 30.06 13.00
CA TYR A 586 7.14 29.75 13.78
C TYR A 586 7.04 28.31 14.28
N GLU A 587 8.14 27.56 14.14
CA GLU A 587 8.25 26.19 14.57
C GLU A 587 9.61 26.02 15.28
N PHE A 588 9.58 25.42 16.44
CA PHE A 588 10.73 24.98 17.19
C PHE A 588 10.71 23.45 17.29
N VAL A 589 11.83 22.81 17.01
CA VAL A 589 12.01 21.35 17.12
C VAL A 589 13.32 21.08 17.85
N GLN A 590 13.23 20.43 19.00
CA GLN A 590 14.41 20.02 19.77
C GLN A 590 15.14 18.88 19.05
N ASP A 591 16.46 18.78 19.23
CA ASP A 591 17.33 17.75 18.66
C ASP A 591 16.86 16.31 18.92
N ARG A 592 16.29 16.07 20.10
CA ARG A 592 15.76 14.76 20.54
C ARG A 592 14.33 14.48 20.12
N PHE A 593 13.66 15.45 19.48
CA PHE A 593 12.28 15.25 19.04
C PHE A 593 12.19 14.28 17.87
N GLU A 594 11.35 13.26 18.02
CA GLU A 594 11.13 12.20 17.02
C GLU A 594 9.68 12.15 16.57
N THR A 595 9.49 12.19 15.26
CA THR A 595 8.16 12.10 14.66
C THR A 595 7.70 10.65 14.52
N VAL A 596 6.38 10.41 14.51
CA VAL A 596 5.82 9.10 14.17
C VAL A 596 6.03 8.83 12.67
N GLU A 597 5.56 9.73 11.84
CA GLU A 597 5.87 9.81 10.41
C GLU A 597 6.23 11.25 10.06
N PRO A 598 6.93 11.48 8.96
CA PRO A 598 7.29 12.83 8.54
C PRO A 598 6.07 13.74 8.37
N TYR A 599 6.08 14.90 8.98
CA TYR A 599 5.01 15.90 8.89
C TYR A 599 5.35 17.07 7.97
N ARG A 600 6.65 17.32 7.75
CA ARG A 600 7.14 18.34 6.82
C ARG A 600 6.98 17.92 5.36
N PRO A 601 6.98 18.86 4.40
CA PRO A 601 6.95 18.55 2.97
C PRO A 601 8.03 17.55 2.55
N ARG A 602 7.75 16.73 1.54
CA ARG A 602 8.65 15.64 1.09
C ARG A 602 10.04 16.14 0.69
N GLU A 603 10.10 17.28 0.01
CA GLU A 603 11.32 17.91 -0.48
C GLU A 603 11.96 18.88 0.56
N PHE A 604 11.52 18.87 1.83
CA PHE A 604 11.97 19.85 2.84
C PHE A 604 13.49 19.92 2.96
N GLN A 605 14.16 18.77 3.05
CA GLN A 605 15.63 18.75 3.16
C GLN A 605 16.31 19.34 1.93
N ARG A 606 15.80 19.02 0.75
CA ARG A 606 16.28 19.55 -0.52
C ARG A 606 15.99 21.04 -0.66
N ASP A 607 14.79 21.46 -0.28
CA ASP A 607 14.33 22.86 -0.34
C ASP A 607 15.19 23.81 0.51
N TRP A 608 15.77 23.27 1.57
CA TRP A 608 16.68 23.99 2.47
C TRP A 608 18.14 23.59 2.27
N THR A 609 18.48 22.76 1.29
CA THR A 609 19.85 22.28 1.02
C THR A 609 20.52 21.72 2.28
N ILE A 610 19.77 20.94 3.07
CA ILE A 610 20.27 20.32 4.31
C ILE A 610 21.07 19.08 3.92
N THR A 611 22.38 19.07 4.13
CA THR A 611 23.28 17.97 3.79
C THR A 611 23.70 17.15 5.02
N SER A 612 23.59 17.71 6.22
CA SER A 612 23.96 17.02 7.46
C SER A 612 22.78 16.24 8.01
N ALA A 613 23.00 14.96 8.32
CA ALA A 613 22.06 14.12 9.05
C ALA A 613 22.04 14.40 10.55
N GLN A 614 22.96 15.21 11.07
CA GLN A 614 23.07 15.50 12.49
C GLN A 614 21.84 16.25 12.99
N LYS A 615 21.26 15.75 14.08
CA LYS A 615 20.13 16.38 14.74
C LYS A 615 20.62 17.50 15.65
N THR A 616 19.92 18.62 15.59
CA THR A 616 20.17 19.80 16.42
C THR A 616 18.85 20.49 16.66
N ASN A 617 18.81 21.46 17.57
CA ASN A 617 17.64 22.29 17.73
C ASN A 617 17.39 23.08 16.45
N GLU A 618 16.14 23.09 16.01
CA GLU A 618 15.73 23.75 14.78
C GLU A 618 14.71 24.86 15.06
N HIS A 619 14.92 26.01 14.43
CA HIS A 619 13.99 27.12 14.43
C HIS A 619 13.61 27.41 12.99
N LEU A 620 12.35 27.19 12.61
CA LEU A 620 11.80 27.52 11.30
C LEU A 620 10.79 28.65 11.47
N PHE A 621 10.96 29.73 10.72
CA PHE A 621 10.01 30.83 10.73
C PHE A 621 9.69 31.28 9.31
N SER A 622 8.48 31.79 9.09
CA SER A 622 8.13 32.46 7.85
C SER A 622 7.10 33.57 8.07
N ALA A 623 7.15 34.54 7.18
CA ALA A 623 6.17 35.62 7.06
C ALA A 623 5.67 35.69 5.60
N LYS A 624 4.36 35.70 5.41
CA LYS A 624 3.70 35.69 4.12
C LYS A 624 2.84 36.91 3.95
N LEU A 625 2.97 37.56 2.80
CA LEU A 625 2.11 38.68 2.37
C LEU A 625 1.59 38.39 0.96
N GLY A 626 0.29 38.56 0.73
CA GLY A 626 -0.29 38.24 -0.55
C GLY A 626 -1.56 38.99 -0.86
N LEU A 627 -1.94 39.00 -2.12
CA LEU A 627 -3.18 39.54 -2.62
C LEU A 627 -4.01 38.40 -3.24
N GLU A 628 -5.25 38.30 -2.84
CA GLU A 628 -6.22 37.33 -3.37
C GLU A 628 -7.40 38.08 -3.95
N ASN A 629 -7.80 37.68 -5.14
CA ASN A 629 -9.00 38.24 -5.78
C ASN A 629 -9.76 37.13 -6.44
N ASN A 630 -11.06 37.04 -6.19
CA ASN A 630 -11.91 35.94 -6.68
C ASN A 630 -12.10 35.92 -8.21
N ARG A 631 -11.66 36.98 -8.92
CA ARG A 631 -11.76 37.10 -10.39
C ARG A 631 -10.46 36.70 -11.09
N TRP A 632 -9.31 37.19 -10.57
CA TRP A 632 -8.02 36.98 -11.25
C TRP A 632 -7.08 36.03 -10.50
N GLY A 633 -7.36 35.66 -9.22
CA GLY A 633 -6.59 34.65 -8.49
C GLY A 633 -5.77 35.18 -7.33
N THR A 634 -4.57 34.64 -7.12
CA THR A 634 -3.75 34.92 -5.92
C THR A 634 -2.30 35.18 -6.31
N MET A 635 -1.67 36.14 -5.65
CA MET A 635 -0.22 36.37 -5.67
C MET A 635 0.27 36.51 -4.24
N ALA A 636 1.39 35.85 -3.90
CA ALA A 636 1.96 35.96 -2.57
C ALA A 636 3.47 35.88 -2.58
N TYR A 637 4.06 36.59 -1.64
CA TYR A 637 5.46 36.53 -1.30
C TYR A 637 5.62 35.99 0.12
N GLU A 638 6.61 35.12 0.30
CA GLU A 638 6.94 34.53 1.60
C GLU A 638 8.45 34.68 1.84
N PHE A 639 8.80 35.25 2.98
CA PHE A 639 10.14 35.25 3.53
C PHE A 639 10.22 34.19 4.64
N GLY A 640 11.24 33.35 4.63
CA GLY A 640 11.40 32.32 5.63
C GLY A 640 12.85 32.13 6.04
N GLY A 641 13.06 31.59 7.25
CA GLY A 641 14.38 31.25 7.77
C GLY A 641 14.37 29.91 8.51
N LEU A 642 15.43 29.16 8.34
CA LEU A 642 15.71 27.93 9.10
C LEU A 642 17.08 28.05 9.76
N LEU A 643 17.10 27.90 11.06
CA LEU A 643 18.31 27.88 11.89
C LEU A 643 18.42 26.53 12.58
N LYS A 644 19.61 25.92 12.55
CA LYS A 644 19.92 24.64 13.21
C LYS A 644 21.17 24.82 14.07
N ASP A 645 21.01 25.39 15.25
CA ASP A 645 22.09 25.77 16.15
C ASP A 645 23.28 26.42 15.39
N SER A 646 24.50 25.94 15.59
CA SER A 646 25.70 26.40 14.87
C SER A 646 25.93 25.69 13.51
N LEU A 647 25.14 24.66 13.19
CA LEU A 647 25.41 23.77 12.05
C LEU A 647 24.80 24.25 10.75
N TYR A 648 23.76 25.10 10.79
CA TYR A 648 23.10 25.56 9.57
C TYR A 648 22.30 26.83 9.81
N SER A 649 22.36 27.73 8.85
CA SER A 649 21.49 28.89 8.75
C SER A 649 21.06 29.07 7.29
N GLY A 650 19.76 29.26 7.07
CA GLY A 650 19.23 29.47 5.73
C GLY A 650 18.14 30.54 5.71
N LEU A 651 18.16 31.43 4.71
CA LEU A 651 17.13 32.43 4.44
C LEU A 651 16.55 32.20 3.06
N ARG A 652 15.22 32.11 2.98
CA ARG A 652 14.50 31.80 1.76
C ARG A 652 13.50 32.90 1.41
N HIS A 653 13.53 33.33 0.16
CA HIS A 653 12.55 34.20 -0.46
C HIS A 653 11.72 33.34 -1.43
N ALA A 654 10.41 33.36 -1.34
CA ALA A 654 9.53 32.60 -2.22
C ALA A 654 8.43 33.51 -2.77
N PHE A 655 8.15 33.38 -4.05
CA PHE A 655 7.05 34.06 -4.73
C PHE A 655 6.14 32.99 -5.34
N SER A 656 4.84 33.20 -5.22
CA SER A 656 3.81 32.35 -5.84
C SER A 656 2.74 33.19 -6.50
N ALA A 657 2.29 32.80 -7.69
CA ALA A 657 1.19 33.41 -8.40
C ALA A 657 0.32 32.37 -9.06
N ASP A 658 -0.99 32.47 -8.94
CA ASP A 658 -2.02 31.73 -9.71
C ASP A 658 -2.99 32.78 -10.20
N VAL A 659 -2.84 33.20 -11.46
CA VAL A 659 -3.58 34.31 -12.06
C VAL A 659 -4.32 33.82 -13.30
N ARG A 660 -5.59 34.14 -13.38
CA ARG A 660 -6.46 33.79 -14.52
C ARG A 660 -7.27 34.99 -14.96
N SER A 661 -7.18 35.31 -16.24
CA SER A 661 -7.95 36.45 -16.79
C SER A 661 -8.13 36.26 -18.30
N HIS A 662 -9.36 36.44 -18.79
CA HIS A 662 -9.70 36.49 -20.22
C HIS A 662 -9.12 35.35 -21.08
N GLY A 663 -9.12 34.11 -20.54
CA GLY A 663 -8.57 32.96 -21.21
C GLY A 663 -7.09 32.69 -20.94
N PHE A 664 -6.34 33.67 -20.41
CA PHE A 664 -4.99 33.45 -19.91
C PHE A 664 -4.99 32.84 -18.53
N ALA A 665 -4.08 31.88 -18.29
CA ALA A 665 -3.72 31.40 -16.97
C ALA A 665 -2.21 31.46 -16.80
N PHE A 666 -1.77 32.05 -15.70
CA PHE A 666 -0.37 32.15 -15.32
C PHE A 666 -0.16 31.60 -13.92
N ASN A 667 0.63 30.53 -13.84
CA ASN A 667 1.05 29.92 -12.58
C ASN A 667 2.54 30.11 -12.44
N ALA A 668 3.00 30.67 -11.34
CA ALA A 668 4.42 30.86 -11.06
C ALA A 668 4.76 30.47 -9.64
N LEU A 669 5.90 29.80 -9.48
CA LEU A 669 6.55 29.53 -8.22
C LEU A 669 8.03 29.87 -8.39
N ALA A 670 8.55 30.78 -7.61
CA ALA A 670 9.97 31.09 -7.62
C ALA A 670 10.50 31.08 -6.20
N SER A 671 11.66 30.50 -5.98
CA SER A 671 12.31 30.57 -4.68
C SER A 671 13.81 30.79 -4.84
N TYR A 672 14.36 31.57 -3.91
CA TYR A 672 15.78 31.79 -3.74
C TYR A 672 16.15 31.52 -2.28
N LEU A 673 17.06 30.58 -2.08
CA LEU A 673 17.62 30.24 -0.78
C LEU A 673 19.09 30.66 -0.73
N SER A 674 19.48 31.35 0.32
CA SER A 674 20.88 31.52 0.72
C SER A 674 21.10 30.79 2.02
N SER A 675 22.03 29.84 2.08
CA SER A 675 22.30 29.07 3.29
C SER A 675 23.79 28.91 3.53
N ALA A 676 24.14 28.73 4.79
CA ALA A 676 25.50 28.52 5.25
C ALA A 676 25.54 27.44 6.36
N SER A 677 26.61 26.68 6.34
CA SER A 677 27.04 25.75 7.38
C SER A 677 28.52 25.98 7.69
N PRO A 678 29.12 25.39 8.73
CA PRO A 678 30.54 25.58 9.02
C PRO A 678 31.49 25.22 7.88
N GLU A 679 31.09 24.30 7.01
CA GLU A 679 31.93 23.82 5.91
C GLU A 679 31.50 24.30 4.53
N LYS A 680 30.25 24.71 4.35
CA LYS A 680 29.66 24.96 3.02
C LYS A 680 28.71 26.14 3.05
N SER A 681 28.68 26.89 1.95
CA SER A 681 27.62 27.84 1.65
C SER A 681 26.86 27.44 0.38
N SER A 682 25.58 27.78 0.28
CA SER A 682 24.75 27.43 -0.86
C SER A 682 23.88 28.61 -1.29
N GLN A 683 23.71 28.77 -2.60
CA GLN A 683 22.74 29.63 -3.23
C GLN A 683 21.87 28.79 -4.17
N PHE A 684 20.60 28.66 -3.83
CA PHE A 684 19.65 27.81 -4.56
C PHE A 684 18.52 28.65 -5.18
N LEU A 685 18.53 28.77 -6.50
CA LEU A 685 17.54 29.51 -7.29
C LEU A 685 16.63 28.53 -8.03
N ARG A 686 15.31 28.68 -7.89
CA ARG A 686 14.28 27.82 -8.50
C ARG A 686 13.09 28.60 -9.04
N PRO A 687 13.18 29.29 -10.20
CA PRO A 687 12.02 29.81 -10.89
C PRO A 687 11.30 28.71 -11.69
N ARG A 688 9.98 28.68 -11.60
CA ARG A 688 9.08 27.83 -12.39
C ARG A 688 7.85 28.64 -12.76
N PHE A 689 7.44 28.63 -14.02
CA PHE A 689 6.18 29.21 -14.42
C PHE A 689 5.53 28.45 -15.57
N ASP A 690 4.21 28.50 -15.61
CA ASP A 690 3.34 27.97 -16.64
C ASP A 690 2.42 29.11 -17.13
N LEU A 691 2.50 29.44 -18.39
CA LEU A 691 1.65 30.41 -19.06
C LEU A 691 0.82 29.71 -20.11
N SER A 692 -0.49 29.83 -20.04
CA SER A 692 -1.37 29.24 -21.01
C SER A 692 -2.52 30.14 -21.42
N TYR A 693 -3.00 29.94 -22.65
CA TYR A 693 -4.13 30.65 -23.22
C TYR A 693 -5.16 29.67 -23.79
N SER A 694 -6.42 29.85 -23.43
CA SER A 694 -7.53 29.04 -23.90
C SER A 694 -8.31 29.76 -24.98
N ILE A 695 -8.27 29.27 -26.21
CA ILE A 695 -8.92 29.81 -27.40
C ILE A 695 -10.37 29.31 -27.41
N LYS A 696 -11.31 30.21 -27.12
CA LYS A 696 -12.73 29.87 -26.98
C LYS A 696 -13.34 29.34 -28.29
N GLU A 697 -12.95 29.96 -29.41
CA GLU A 697 -13.45 29.65 -30.76
C GLU A 697 -13.05 28.24 -31.23
N LEU A 698 -11.89 27.75 -30.79
CA LEU A 698 -11.38 26.42 -31.11
C LEU A 698 -11.69 25.40 -29.99
N SER A 699 -12.96 25.33 -29.61
CA SER A 699 -13.43 24.35 -28.60
C SER A 699 -12.66 24.43 -27.27
N LYS A 700 -12.17 25.63 -26.90
CA LYS A 700 -11.31 25.88 -25.73
C LYS A 700 -9.93 25.21 -25.83
N LEU A 701 -9.39 25.08 -27.04
CA LEU A 701 -8.01 24.64 -27.22
C LEU A 701 -7.09 25.49 -26.33
N LYS A 702 -6.35 24.83 -25.45
CA LYS A 702 -5.40 25.43 -24.54
C LYS A 702 -4.00 25.27 -25.12
N LEU A 703 -3.31 26.37 -25.34
CA LEU A 703 -1.89 26.42 -25.70
C LEU A 703 -1.12 26.92 -24.50
N GLY A 704 0.02 26.32 -24.21
CA GLY A 704 0.81 26.70 -23.05
C GLY A 704 2.31 26.56 -23.24
N PHE A 705 3.01 27.34 -22.42
CA PHE A 705 4.45 27.35 -22.30
C PHE A 705 4.82 27.17 -20.82
N TYR A 706 5.67 26.20 -20.53
CA TYR A 706 6.20 25.93 -19.20
C TYR A 706 7.71 26.10 -19.20
N PHE A 707 8.21 26.75 -18.17
CA PHE A 707 9.63 26.91 -17.88
C PHE A 707 9.91 26.51 -16.44
N GLU A 708 11.02 25.79 -16.24
CA GLU A 708 11.55 25.46 -14.92
C GLU A 708 13.08 25.54 -14.96
N GLN A 709 13.64 26.08 -13.90
CA GLN A 709 15.08 26.10 -13.67
C GLN A 709 15.35 25.74 -12.22
N GLU A 710 16.37 24.91 -12.00
CA GLU A 710 16.95 24.73 -10.68
C GLU A 710 18.47 24.89 -10.77
N GLN A 711 19.00 25.78 -9.97
CA GLN A 711 20.43 26.02 -9.88
C GLN A 711 20.85 26.10 -8.42
N ASN A 712 21.59 25.10 -7.96
CA ASN A 712 22.16 25.08 -6.62
C ASN A 712 23.70 25.18 -6.71
N LYS A 713 24.23 26.34 -6.34
CA LYS A 713 25.66 26.60 -6.25
C LYS A 713 26.13 26.38 -4.81
N ILE A 714 26.75 25.26 -4.55
CA ILE A 714 27.32 24.90 -3.24
C ILE A 714 28.83 25.15 -3.31
N LYS A 715 29.36 25.92 -2.37
CA LYS A 715 30.79 26.16 -2.22
C LYS A 715 31.28 25.59 -0.90
N THR A 716 32.42 24.91 -0.93
CA THR A 716 33.13 24.53 0.29
C THR A 716 33.93 25.74 0.77
N ILE A 717 33.88 26.07 2.06
CA ILE A 717 34.60 27.20 2.64
C ILE A 717 36.11 26.98 2.46
N GLY A 718 36.80 28.02 1.94
CA GLY A 718 38.25 27.98 1.66
C GLY A 718 38.62 27.37 0.29
N LEU A 719 37.62 26.93 -0.52
CA LEU A 719 37.87 26.46 -1.89
C LEU A 719 37.20 27.39 -2.92
N ASP A 720 37.89 27.69 -4.00
CA ASP A 720 37.37 28.52 -5.09
C ASP A 720 36.52 27.76 -6.11
N THR A 721 36.31 26.47 -5.90
CA THR A 721 35.55 25.59 -6.81
C THR A 721 34.19 25.26 -6.24
N LEU A 722 33.24 24.95 -7.11
CA LEU A 722 31.94 24.42 -6.70
C LEU A 722 32.09 22.98 -6.14
N ASN A 723 31.33 22.71 -5.06
CA ASN A 723 31.26 21.38 -4.48
C ASN A 723 30.57 20.40 -5.45
N PRO A 724 30.97 19.11 -5.52
CA PRO A 724 30.35 18.12 -6.42
C PRO A 724 28.85 17.93 -6.25
N ALA A 725 28.26 18.29 -5.12
CA ALA A 725 26.82 18.28 -4.89
C ALA A 725 26.05 19.44 -5.54
N SER A 726 26.74 20.40 -6.17
CA SER A 726 26.11 21.47 -6.92
C SER A 726 25.46 20.91 -8.19
N PHE A 727 24.33 21.46 -8.58
CA PHE A 727 23.62 21.06 -9.79
C PHE A 727 22.90 22.21 -10.46
N TYR A 728 22.68 22.09 -11.76
CA TYR A 728 21.96 23.03 -12.56
C TYR A 728 21.24 22.36 -13.72
N PHE A 729 19.94 22.66 -13.90
CA PHE A 729 19.19 22.28 -15.10
C PHE A 729 18.14 23.32 -15.48
N ASN A 730 17.75 23.30 -16.77
CA ASN A 730 16.65 24.09 -17.32
C ASN A 730 15.70 23.17 -18.09
N VAL A 731 14.41 23.43 -17.97
CA VAL A 731 13.34 22.73 -18.71
C VAL A 731 12.48 23.76 -19.43
N PHE A 732 12.26 23.53 -20.70
CA PHE A 732 11.33 24.29 -21.54
C PHE A 732 10.30 23.31 -22.10
N LYS A 733 9.01 23.63 -21.99
CA LYS A 733 7.94 22.78 -22.50
C LYS A 733 6.89 23.65 -23.19
N VAL A 734 6.50 23.27 -24.40
CA VAL A 734 5.32 23.80 -25.08
C VAL A 734 4.27 22.71 -25.11
N TYR A 735 3.00 23.08 -24.97
CA TYR A 735 1.94 22.09 -24.99
C TYR A 735 0.64 22.64 -25.58
N ALA A 736 -0.16 21.71 -26.11
CA ALA A 736 -1.50 21.98 -26.59
C ALA A 736 -2.46 20.93 -26.00
N GLU A 737 -3.57 21.36 -25.45
CA GLU A 737 -4.61 20.52 -24.87
C GLU A 737 -5.98 20.90 -25.43
N LEU A 738 -6.65 19.95 -26.07
CA LEU A 738 -8.05 20.05 -26.47
C LEU A 738 -8.89 19.33 -25.43
N PRO A 739 -9.66 20.03 -24.58
CA PRO A 739 -10.53 19.38 -23.60
C PRO A 739 -11.62 18.57 -24.30
N ALA A 740 -12.13 17.55 -23.60
CA ALA A 740 -13.16 16.67 -24.14
C ALA A 740 -14.38 17.44 -24.63
N LYS A 741 -14.58 17.44 -25.95
CA LYS A 741 -15.76 17.96 -26.61
C LYS A 741 -16.16 16.95 -27.69
N GLU A 742 -17.45 16.61 -27.77
CA GLU A 742 -17.99 15.65 -28.75
C GLU A 742 -17.24 14.29 -28.73
N GLY A 743 -16.70 13.91 -27.56
CA GLY A 743 -16.02 12.63 -27.37
C GLY A 743 -14.53 12.63 -27.72
N LEU A 744 -13.94 13.73 -28.19
CA LEU A 744 -12.50 13.81 -28.49
C LEU A 744 -11.76 14.69 -27.48
N MET A 745 -10.71 14.15 -26.88
CA MET A 745 -9.72 14.85 -26.05
C MET A 745 -8.32 14.62 -26.63
N LEU A 746 -7.55 15.65 -26.82
CA LEU A 746 -6.17 15.58 -27.32
C LEU A 746 -5.21 16.33 -26.41
N LYS A 747 -4.00 15.79 -26.28
CA LYS A 747 -2.87 16.42 -25.59
C LYS A 747 -1.60 16.18 -26.40
N ALA A 748 -0.87 17.24 -26.64
CA ALA A 748 0.44 17.17 -27.27
C ALA A 748 1.40 18.05 -26.51
N SER A 749 2.64 17.61 -26.32
CA SER A 749 3.68 18.47 -25.72
C SER A 749 5.06 18.11 -26.25
N ALA A 750 5.91 19.12 -26.34
CA ALA A 750 7.33 18.98 -26.59
C ALA A 750 8.10 19.65 -25.46
N LEU A 751 9.06 18.93 -24.90
CA LEU A 751 9.87 19.34 -23.77
C LEU A 751 11.35 19.25 -24.17
N ARG A 752 12.14 20.23 -23.76
CA ARG A 752 13.59 20.25 -23.87
C ARG A 752 14.20 20.53 -22.52
N ARG A 753 15.11 19.67 -22.08
CA ARG A 753 15.85 19.77 -20.82
C ARG A 753 17.35 19.85 -21.09
N TYR A 754 18.02 20.78 -20.43
CA TYR A 754 19.47 20.88 -20.37
C TYR A 754 19.92 20.57 -18.94
N ASP A 755 20.83 19.61 -18.77
CA ASP A 755 21.55 19.42 -17.52
C ASP A 755 23.00 19.89 -17.70
N TYR A 756 23.58 20.36 -16.60
CA TYR A 756 24.91 20.95 -16.59
C TYR A 756 25.80 20.23 -15.58
N PHE A 757 27.08 20.13 -15.87
CA PHE A 757 28.09 19.67 -14.94
C PHE A 757 28.95 20.84 -14.43
N ILE A 758 29.67 20.62 -13.33
CA ILE A 758 30.51 21.61 -12.69
C ILE A 758 31.79 21.81 -13.49
N LYS A 759 32.09 23.05 -13.85
CA LYS A 759 33.34 23.46 -14.47
C LYS A 759 33.94 24.62 -13.67
N ALA A 760 34.85 24.27 -12.75
CA ALA A 760 35.47 25.20 -11.78
C ALA A 760 34.43 25.96 -10.93
N GLN A 761 34.22 27.26 -11.16
CA GLN A 761 33.29 28.11 -10.40
C GLN A 761 31.88 28.21 -11.01
N ASP A 762 31.66 27.58 -12.19
CA ASP A 762 30.42 27.71 -12.93
C ASP A 762 30.01 26.37 -13.56
N PHE A 763 28.99 26.35 -14.40
CA PHE A 763 28.40 25.21 -15.02
C PHE A 763 28.61 25.17 -16.54
N ALA A 764 28.86 23.99 -17.09
CA ALA A 764 28.91 23.72 -18.53
C ALA A 764 27.84 22.69 -18.90
N LYS A 765 27.34 22.71 -20.12
CA LYS A 765 26.32 21.76 -20.59
C LYS A 765 26.85 20.33 -20.58
N LEU A 766 26.09 19.40 -19.99
CA LEU A 766 26.38 17.98 -19.91
C LEU A 766 25.48 17.19 -20.84
N THR A 767 24.14 17.31 -20.67
CA THR A 767 23.17 16.55 -21.44
C THR A 767 22.08 17.44 -22.01
N LEU A 768 21.50 16.99 -23.11
CA LEU A 768 20.31 17.53 -23.75
C LEU A 768 19.29 16.39 -23.86
N ALA A 769 18.11 16.56 -23.32
CA ALA A 769 17.01 15.63 -23.47
C ALA A 769 15.83 16.30 -24.17
N ASP A 770 15.44 15.77 -25.31
CA ASP A 770 14.23 16.15 -26.04
C ASP A 770 13.14 15.10 -25.82
N GLU A 771 11.94 15.52 -25.44
CA GLU A 771 10.82 14.66 -25.17
C GLU A 771 9.57 15.14 -25.90
N VAL A 772 8.87 14.24 -26.57
CA VAL A 772 7.61 14.51 -27.24
C VAL A 772 6.55 13.54 -26.68
N ASN A 773 5.45 14.12 -26.25
CA ASN A 773 4.29 13.35 -25.74
C ASN A 773 3.07 13.66 -26.61
N PHE A 774 2.36 12.59 -27.01
CA PHE A 774 1.08 12.67 -27.71
C PHE A 774 0.09 11.70 -27.09
N GLY A 775 -0.98 12.24 -26.53
CA GLY A 775 -2.01 11.45 -25.88
C GLY A 775 -3.40 11.92 -26.23
N GLY A 776 -4.38 11.04 -26.09
CA GLY A 776 -5.76 11.40 -26.34
C GLY A 776 -6.74 10.31 -25.95
N GLU A 777 -7.99 10.70 -26.01
CA GLU A 777 -9.14 9.83 -25.81
C GLU A 777 -10.19 10.19 -26.86
N TRP A 778 -10.70 9.18 -27.54
CA TRP A 778 -11.79 9.32 -28.47
C TRP A 778 -12.94 8.38 -28.12
N LYS A 779 -14.08 8.97 -27.78
CA LYS A 779 -15.35 8.28 -27.55
C LYS A 779 -16.25 8.47 -28.75
N SER A 780 -16.29 7.51 -29.66
CA SER A 780 -17.16 7.55 -30.85
C SER A 780 -18.65 7.38 -30.50
N SER A 781 -18.94 6.67 -29.41
CA SER A 781 -20.30 6.42 -28.90
C SER A 781 -20.22 6.03 -27.42
N LYS A 782 -21.37 5.81 -26.77
CA LYS A 782 -21.42 5.22 -25.41
C LYS A 782 -20.76 3.82 -25.33
N ASN A 783 -20.52 3.21 -26.49
CA ASN A 783 -20.10 1.81 -26.61
C ASN A 783 -18.68 1.66 -27.15
N SER A 784 -18.02 2.72 -27.61
CA SER A 784 -16.68 2.65 -28.21
C SER A 784 -15.78 3.77 -27.70
N GLN A 785 -14.61 3.41 -27.17
CA GLN A 785 -13.61 4.31 -26.63
C GLN A 785 -12.21 3.87 -27.06
N LEU A 786 -11.44 4.80 -27.59
CA LEU A 786 -10.03 4.65 -27.91
C LEU A 786 -9.22 5.59 -27.04
N VAL A 787 -8.23 5.08 -26.32
CA VAL A 787 -7.28 5.86 -25.50
C VAL A 787 -5.87 5.56 -26.01
N TRP A 788 -5.06 6.60 -26.17
CA TRP A 788 -3.66 6.43 -26.54
C TRP A 788 -2.75 7.37 -25.77
N ASN A 789 -1.54 6.93 -25.55
CA ASN A 789 -0.46 7.71 -24.96
C ASN A 789 0.87 7.26 -25.60
N LEU A 790 1.56 8.17 -26.27
CA LEU A 790 2.82 7.93 -26.95
C LEU A 790 3.85 8.91 -26.42
N ASN A 791 4.98 8.40 -26.00
CA ASN A 791 6.09 9.20 -25.50
C ASN A 791 7.36 8.83 -26.28
N TYR A 792 8.08 9.81 -26.72
CA TYR A 792 9.41 9.67 -27.31
C TYR A 792 10.38 10.57 -26.55
N ARG A 793 11.53 10.06 -26.21
CA ARG A 793 12.61 10.81 -25.57
C ARG A 793 13.94 10.47 -26.20
N ASN A 794 14.74 11.50 -26.49
CA ASN A 794 16.10 11.39 -26.99
C ASN A 794 17.05 12.10 -26.02
N LEU A 795 17.94 11.35 -25.40
CA LEU A 795 18.99 11.85 -24.51
C LEU A 795 20.32 11.92 -25.27
N GLN A 796 20.86 13.11 -25.40
CA GLN A 796 22.15 13.38 -25.99
C GLN A 796 23.14 13.85 -24.93
N ILE A 797 24.41 13.45 -25.09
CA ILE A 797 25.48 13.78 -24.15
C ILE A 797 26.50 14.67 -24.85
N SER A 798 26.77 15.85 -24.28
CA SER A 798 27.72 16.80 -24.83
C SER A 798 29.17 16.46 -24.52
N ASP A 799 29.43 15.81 -23.38
CA ASP A 799 30.79 15.37 -22.96
C ASP A 799 30.70 14.02 -22.26
N THR A 800 31.02 12.96 -22.99
CA THR A 800 30.97 11.56 -22.48
C THR A 800 32.03 11.28 -21.42
N SER A 801 33.10 12.09 -21.33
CA SER A 801 34.14 11.91 -20.30
C SER A 801 33.67 12.32 -18.90
N LYS A 802 32.58 13.02 -18.79
CA LYS A 802 32.05 13.59 -17.54
C LYS A 802 30.85 12.83 -16.95
N THR A 803 30.41 11.77 -17.59
CA THR A 803 29.27 10.98 -17.14
C THR A 803 29.41 9.53 -17.56
N SER A 804 28.86 8.63 -16.78
CA SER A 804 28.70 7.20 -17.11
C SER A 804 27.41 6.91 -17.88
N LEU A 805 26.64 7.93 -18.23
CA LEU A 805 25.42 7.78 -19.01
C LEU A 805 25.77 7.56 -20.48
N ASP A 806 24.96 6.76 -21.16
CA ASP A 806 25.00 6.59 -22.60
C ASP A 806 23.88 7.41 -23.27
N PRO A 807 24.11 7.93 -24.50
CA PRO A 807 23.04 8.48 -25.32
C PRO A 807 21.95 7.43 -25.51
N LYS A 808 20.69 7.80 -25.35
CA LYS A 808 19.58 6.85 -25.40
C LYS A 808 18.34 7.45 -26.03
N GLU A 809 17.76 6.67 -26.95
CA GLU A 809 16.39 6.89 -27.41
C GLU A 809 15.45 5.96 -26.68
N THR A 810 14.32 6.50 -26.24
CA THR A 810 13.32 5.73 -25.50
C THR A 810 11.95 5.99 -26.11
N TYR A 811 11.24 4.93 -26.39
CA TYR A 811 9.87 4.94 -26.87
C TYR A 811 8.99 4.27 -25.81
N LEU A 812 7.87 4.88 -25.51
CA LEU A 812 6.90 4.32 -24.60
C LEU A 812 5.51 4.61 -25.13
N GLY A 813 4.70 3.57 -25.35
CA GLY A 813 3.39 3.72 -25.93
C GLY A 813 2.35 2.78 -25.34
N ARG A 814 1.11 3.27 -25.26
CA ARG A 814 -0.06 2.45 -24.95
C ARG A 814 -1.22 2.88 -25.84
N LEU A 815 -1.85 1.90 -26.46
CA LEU A 815 -3.09 2.05 -27.19
C LEU A 815 -4.13 1.11 -26.57
N GLU A 816 -5.25 1.64 -26.17
CA GLU A 816 -6.33 0.87 -25.55
C GLU A 816 -7.66 1.13 -26.31
N TYR A 817 -8.27 0.08 -26.75
CA TYR A 817 -9.58 0.12 -27.43
C TYR A 817 -10.61 -0.68 -26.66
N ASN A 818 -11.64 -0.01 -26.21
CA ASN A 818 -12.78 -0.58 -25.48
C ASN A 818 -14.04 -0.53 -26.35
N LEU A 819 -14.65 -1.69 -26.58
CA LEU A 819 -15.89 -1.82 -27.35
C LEU A 819 -16.92 -2.64 -26.57
N ASN A 820 -18.09 -2.07 -26.36
CA ASN A 820 -19.25 -2.72 -25.78
C ASN A 820 -20.28 -3.00 -26.84
N ILE A 821 -20.57 -4.27 -27.13
CA ILE A 821 -21.57 -4.69 -28.14
C ILE A 821 -22.85 -5.12 -27.43
N ARG A 822 -24.00 -4.76 -27.98
CA ARG A 822 -25.34 -5.12 -27.51
C ARG A 822 -25.54 -4.85 -26.00
N LYS A 823 -25.36 -3.59 -25.59
CA LYS A 823 -25.56 -3.14 -24.18
C LYS A 823 -24.80 -3.96 -23.13
N GLY A 824 -23.60 -4.43 -23.48
CA GLY A 824 -22.74 -5.16 -22.54
C GLY A 824 -22.80 -6.69 -22.61
N LEU A 825 -23.51 -7.24 -23.58
CA LEU A 825 -23.51 -8.69 -23.83
C LEU A 825 -22.10 -9.19 -24.21
N LEU A 826 -21.34 -8.38 -24.95
CA LEU A 826 -19.95 -8.64 -25.29
C LEU A 826 -19.14 -7.37 -25.04
N ARG A 827 -18.07 -7.49 -24.29
CA ARG A 827 -17.07 -6.44 -24.06
C ARG A 827 -15.76 -6.90 -24.65
N LEU A 828 -15.21 -6.11 -25.56
CA LEU A 828 -13.88 -6.28 -26.11
C LEU A 828 -13.00 -5.18 -25.55
N ASN A 829 -11.92 -5.53 -24.85
CA ASN A 829 -10.86 -4.64 -24.46
C ASN A 829 -9.56 -5.13 -25.10
N THR A 830 -8.94 -4.30 -25.92
CA THR A 830 -7.68 -4.58 -26.57
C THR A 830 -6.67 -3.55 -26.13
N ILE A 831 -5.55 -4.00 -25.59
CA ILE A 831 -4.45 -3.16 -25.13
C ILE A 831 -3.20 -3.56 -25.92
N TYR A 832 -2.55 -2.56 -26.49
CA TYR A 832 -1.26 -2.70 -27.13
C TYR A 832 -0.27 -1.77 -26.42
N GLU A 833 0.86 -2.31 -26.00
CA GLU A 833 1.91 -1.58 -25.30
C GLU A 833 3.23 -1.72 -26.05
N LEU A 834 3.97 -0.61 -26.13
CA LEU A 834 5.30 -0.49 -26.67
C LEU A 834 6.20 0.12 -25.58
N GLY A 835 7.33 -0.51 -25.30
CA GLY A 835 8.29 -0.04 -24.32
C GLY A 835 9.67 -0.61 -24.53
#